data_50ac0be83b2b2c25d78f9bcb77a7bb79
#
_entry.id   50ac0be83b2b2c25d78f9bcb77a7bb79
#
_cell.length_a   1.000
_cell.length_b   1.000
_cell.length_c   1.000
_cell.angle_alpha   90.00
_cell.angle_beta   90.00
_cell.angle_gamma   90.00
#
_symmetry.space_group_name_H-M   'P 1'
#
loop_
_entity.id
_entity.type
_entity.pdbx_description
1 polymer ?
#
loop_
_entity_poly.entity_id
_entity_poly.type
_entity_poly.pdbx_seq_one_letter_code
_entity_poly.pdbx_strand_id
1 'polypeptide(L)'
;MSRCDLHIHSSFSARSQEWLFRRFDFPDSYTKPRDLYALLRDRGMDFVTITDHDTIDGNLEIADLKHTFISEEVTTYFPQDPCQLHLLVWGISEAQHAEIVALRENIYDLQGYLQKASISHSVAHPLYSINGKLQASHLERLILLFKHFEGINGLRDALLSELSRDLLSGLTPKKIEELANRHNLQPTHSEPWQKIFTGGSDDHGGKFPASAYTETPRARTAMDFLQHVRTGACTAQGEGGTPLALSHSFYNTLSRFIQDRFTEHLGPSAVLLEAMFSRFMEGRDPTEFTLREKATFIAQGVMSGKIFELAKPANVSLWKGLSKHFARPKVKAQLAKEMEGVAEPERRTFLMANMVCEQLAFRLFEKFVQEIRSGNVIESMQALSGIAPIVVLLSPYIYAFHSQAPSRRWLQGVFRQMTGAIPPPLQNRKRAWFTDTLEDVNGVANTIRKMTAAGVAAGEKLIVITSRRDLTVDDIPIKNFRPIGEFELPEYELQRLSFPPIMQILDYVQREQFSEIIISTPGPMGLTGLLAAKMLNLQTSGIYHTDIPEYVRILTEDRFLESLAWSYMHWLYGQVDTVFVNSEQYRKCWIDRGFAPEKLKILPRGLDTDLFNPTRRDVSFWPGAGANGSEVRLLYVGRISREKDLDVLAAAYHKVRETGLPVKLYLVGLGPYSEALAAALPDAVFLGYLSGEPLARAYASADVFVFPSTTDTFGNVIIEAQASGLPVIVSDLGGPKELVEDRVNGLVTKAHDAEDVARAITLLARDEKLRMRMGEKARKSVLDRSWPDAFQRFWHTTDL
;
A
#
# COMPACT_ATOMS: atom_id res chain seq x y z
N MET A 1 -28.07 -6.48 -34.12
CA MET A 1 -26.77 -5.89 -33.89
C MET A 1 -25.70 -6.85 -34.37
N SER A 2 -24.49 -6.39 -34.65
CA SER A 2 -23.34 -7.25 -34.99
C SER A 2 -22.18 -6.91 -34.05
N ARG A 3 -21.42 -7.94 -33.60
CA ARG A 3 -20.41 -7.87 -32.54
C ARG A 3 -19.06 -8.34 -33.02
N CYS A 4 -18.01 -7.66 -32.58
CA CYS A 4 -16.63 -8.08 -32.79
C CYS A 4 -15.76 -7.63 -31.62
N ASP A 5 -14.93 -8.52 -31.13
CA ASP A 5 -13.81 -8.17 -30.25
C ASP A 5 -12.72 -7.57 -31.13
N LEU A 6 -12.47 -6.26 -30.96
CA LEU A 6 -11.56 -5.50 -31.85
C LEU A 6 -10.14 -5.39 -31.31
N HIS A 7 -9.84 -6.02 -30.15
CA HIS A 7 -8.51 -6.03 -29.53
C HIS A 7 -8.30 -7.37 -28.81
N ILE A 8 -7.59 -8.30 -29.48
CA ILE A 8 -7.33 -9.63 -28.94
C ILE A 8 -6.09 -10.25 -29.56
N HIS A 9 -5.34 -11.06 -28.79
CA HIS A 9 -4.05 -11.58 -29.18
C HIS A 9 -4.02 -13.11 -29.30
N SER A 10 -3.22 -13.58 -30.27
CA SER A 10 -2.95 -15.00 -30.50
C SER A 10 -1.48 -15.36 -30.20
N SER A 11 -1.15 -16.63 -30.38
CA SER A 11 0.22 -17.13 -30.22
C SER A 11 1.25 -16.51 -31.19
N PHE A 12 0.83 -15.66 -32.12
CA PHE A 12 1.70 -14.93 -33.04
C PHE A 12 2.15 -13.58 -32.45
N SER A 13 1.57 -13.11 -31.35
CA SER A 13 2.17 -12.06 -30.51
C SER A 13 3.42 -12.60 -29.79
N ALA A 14 4.50 -12.77 -30.57
CA ALA A 14 5.64 -13.59 -30.21
C ALA A 14 6.54 -13.01 -29.11
N ARG A 15 6.49 -11.71 -28.84
CA ARG A 15 7.33 -11.06 -27.82
C ARG A 15 6.50 -10.15 -26.95
N SER A 16 6.45 -10.48 -25.71
CA SER A 16 5.84 -9.60 -24.72
C SER A 16 6.50 -8.22 -24.70
N GLN A 17 5.70 -7.17 -24.74
CA GLN A 17 6.16 -5.79 -24.59
C GLN A 17 6.65 -5.52 -23.15
N GLU A 18 6.30 -6.37 -22.22
CA GLU A 18 6.60 -6.23 -20.80
C GLU A 18 8.04 -6.64 -20.48
N TRP A 19 8.82 -5.75 -19.84
CA TRP A 19 10.25 -5.94 -19.58
C TRP A 19 10.57 -7.24 -18.81
N LEU A 20 9.70 -7.66 -17.89
CA LEU A 20 9.89 -8.86 -17.08
C LEU A 20 9.85 -10.12 -17.97
N PHE A 21 8.88 -10.21 -18.86
CA PHE A 21 8.68 -11.36 -19.74
C PHE A 21 9.69 -11.38 -20.87
N ARG A 22 10.10 -10.22 -21.39
CA ARG A 22 11.21 -10.12 -22.37
C ARG A 22 12.50 -10.71 -21.86
N ARG A 23 12.79 -10.52 -20.56
CA ARG A 23 14.02 -11.04 -19.94
C ARG A 23 14.07 -12.56 -19.90
N PHE A 24 12.91 -13.22 -19.89
CA PHE A 24 12.80 -14.68 -19.86
C PHE A 24 12.40 -15.28 -21.21
N ASP A 25 12.40 -14.47 -22.28
CA ASP A 25 11.95 -14.86 -23.64
C ASP A 25 10.53 -15.49 -23.62
N PHE A 26 9.66 -14.86 -22.86
CA PHE A 26 8.30 -15.31 -22.63
C PHE A 26 7.40 -14.78 -23.75
N PRO A 27 6.64 -15.60 -24.46
CA PRO A 27 5.70 -15.12 -25.46
C PRO A 27 4.53 -14.40 -24.80
N ASP A 28 3.97 -13.45 -25.51
CA ASP A 28 2.90 -12.61 -25.02
C ASP A 28 1.58 -13.38 -24.90
N SER A 29 1.29 -14.26 -25.86
CA SER A 29 0.11 -15.13 -25.88
C SER A 29 0.44 -16.55 -26.37
N TYR A 30 -0.36 -17.53 -25.96
CA TYR A 30 -0.26 -18.94 -26.36
C TYR A 30 -1.53 -19.48 -27.03
N THR A 31 -2.57 -18.66 -27.19
CA THR A 31 -3.83 -19.13 -27.77
C THR A 31 -3.70 -19.22 -29.30
N LYS A 32 -3.86 -20.43 -29.86
CA LYS A 32 -3.77 -20.63 -31.30
C LYS A 32 -4.90 -19.89 -32.03
N PRO A 33 -4.65 -19.28 -33.19
CA PRO A 33 -5.64 -18.50 -33.94
C PRO A 33 -6.97 -19.22 -34.18
N ARG A 34 -6.94 -20.51 -34.57
CA ARG A 34 -8.16 -21.29 -34.81
C ARG A 34 -8.95 -21.60 -33.54
N ASP A 35 -8.27 -21.82 -32.41
CA ASP A 35 -8.90 -22.00 -31.10
C ASP A 35 -9.55 -20.68 -30.65
N LEU A 36 -8.86 -19.57 -30.86
CA LEU A 36 -9.35 -18.23 -30.55
C LEU A 36 -10.59 -17.88 -31.38
N TYR A 37 -10.56 -18.20 -32.71
CA TYR A 37 -11.74 -18.05 -33.56
C TYR A 37 -12.93 -18.84 -33.01
N ALA A 38 -12.75 -20.10 -32.64
CA ALA A 38 -13.82 -20.94 -32.09
C ALA A 38 -14.39 -20.36 -30.80
N LEU A 39 -13.51 -19.89 -29.87
CA LEU A 39 -13.90 -19.26 -28.61
C LEU A 39 -14.71 -17.97 -28.82
N LEU A 40 -14.28 -17.10 -29.73
CA LEU A 40 -14.97 -15.85 -30.04
C LEU A 40 -16.35 -16.12 -30.65
N ARG A 41 -16.45 -17.08 -31.57
CA ARG A 41 -17.73 -17.51 -32.16
C ARG A 41 -18.68 -18.08 -31.11
N ASP A 42 -18.18 -18.93 -30.21
CA ASP A 42 -18.97 -19.53 -29.11
C ASP A 42 -19.49 -18.44 -28.14
N ARG A 43 -18.71 -17.38 -27.95
CA ARG A 43 -19.09 -16.22 -27.12
C ARG A 43 -19.96 -15.18 -27.84
N GLY A 44 -20.42 -15.49 -29.04
CA GLY A 44 -21.42 -14.70 -29.76
C GLY A 44 -20.85 -13.53 -30.58
N MET A 45 -19.60 -13.56 -30.95
CA MET A 45 -19.03 -12.60 -31.88
C MET A 45 -19.44 -12.96 -33.31
N ASP A 46 -20.03 -11.99 -34.05
CA ASP A 46 -20.46 -12.17 -35.45
C ASP A 46 -19.27 -12.10 -36.39
N PHE A 47 -18.31 -11.26 -36.13
CA PHE A 47 -17.05 -11.12 -36.84
C PHE A 47 -15.89 -11.44 -35.93
N VAL A 48 -14.79 -11.92 -36.51
CA VAL A 48 -13.58 -12.28 -35.79
C VAL A 48 -12.38 -11.64 -36.44
N THR A 49 -11.53 -11.04 -35.66
CA THR A 49 -10.21 -10.57 -36.06
C THR A 49 -9.21 -10.85 -34.93
N ILE A 50 -7.93 -10.75 -35.20
CA ILE A 50 -6.83 -10.89 -34.26
C ILE A 50 -5.95 -9.66 -34.43
N THR A 51 -5.50 -9.09 -33.34
CA THR A 51 -4.69 -7.87 -33.31
C THR A 51 -3.32 -8.12 -32.70
N ASP A 52 -2.61 -9.12 -33.21
CA ASP A 52 -1.26 -9.44 -32.73
C ASP A 52 -0.31 -8.24 -32.92
N HIS A 53 0.66 -8.10 -32.01
CA HIS A 53 1.61 -7.00 -32.02
C HIS A 53 2.50 -7.04 -33.25
N ASP A 54 2.38 -6.03 -34.09
CA ASP A 54 3.24 -5.76 -35.25
C ASP A 54 3.30 -6.91 -36.29
N THR A 55 2.26 -7.77 -36.34
CA THR A 55 2.15 -8.89 -37.31
C THR A 55 0.70 -9.21 -37.62
N ILE A 56 0.49 -9.73 -38.83
CA ILE A 56 -0.81 -10.22 -39.30
C ILE A 56 -0.88 -11.74 -39.40
N ASP A 57 0.18 -12.46 -39.06
CA ASP A 57 0.32 -13.91 -39.25
C ASP A 57 -0.80 -14.70 -38.61
N GLY A 58 -1.24 -14.30 -37.37
CA GLY A 58 -2.38 -14.92 -36.70
C GLY A 58 -3.71 -14.81 -37.48
N ASN A 59 -3.93 -13.67 -38.20
CA ASN A 59 -5.08 -13.51 -39.09
C ASN A 59 -4.97 -14.36 -40.34
N LEU A 60 -3.76 -14.50 -40.89
CA LEU A 60 -3.56 -15.31 -42.08
C LEU A 60 -3.89 -16.80 -41.85
N GLU A 61 -3.68 -17.32 -40.63
CA GLU A 61 -4.08 -18.68 -40.26
C GLU A 61 -5.60 -18.92 -40.23
N ILE A 62 -6.39 -17.87 -40.11
CA ILE A 62 -7.86 -17.93 -40.07
C ILE A 62 -8.54 -17.29 -41.25
N ALA A 63 -7.77 -16.86 -42.28
CA ALA A 63 -8.29 -16.15 -43.42
C ALA A 63 -9.27 -17.01 -44.30
N ASP A 64 -9.19 -18.34 -44.21
CA ASP A 64 -10.11 -19.29 -44.84
C ASP A 64 -11.46 -19.39 -44.11
N LEU A 65 -11.56 -18.86 -42.89
CA LEU A 65 -12.78 -18.94 -42.07
C LEU A 65 -13.75 -17.78 -42.37
N LYS A 66 -15.04 -18.03 -42.12
CA LYS A 66 -16.08 -17.05 -42.42
C LYS A 66 -16.08 -15.86 -41.46
N HIS A 67 -16.35 -14.68 -41.96
CA HIS A 67 -16.50 -13.45 -41.19
C HIS A 67 -15.24 -13.01 -40.47
N THR A 68 -14.08 -13.29 -41.07
CA THR A 68 -12.77 -12.82 -40.60
C THR A 68 -12.31 -11.60 -41.42
N PHE A 69 -11.42 -10.83 -40.84
CA PHE A 69 -10.69 -9.75 -41.53
C PHE A 69 -9.33 -9.53 -40.86
N ILE A 70 -8.34 -9.08 -41.67
CA ILE A 70 -6.95 -8.91 -41.20
C ILE A 70 -6.84 -7.62 -40.40
N SER A 71 -6.13 -7.70 -39.29
CA SER A 71 -5.88 -6.58 -38.35
C SER A 71 -4.57 -6.78 -37.61
N GLU A 72 -4.10 -5.74 -36.98
CA GLU A 72 -2.93 -5.79 -36.10
C GLU A 72 -2.98 -4.70 -35.01
N GLU A 73 -2.27 -4.88 -33.90
CA GLU A 73 -1.92 -3.82 -32.98
C GLU A 73 -0.52 -3.31 -33.29
N VAL A 74 -0.46 -2.07 -33.79
CA VAL A 74 0.77 -1.43 -34.29
C VAL A 74 1.45 -0.69 -33.14
N THR A 75 2.68 -1.04 -32.84
CA THR A 75 3.55 -0.28 -31.92
C THR A 75 4.10 0.94 -32.63
N THR A 76 3.83 2.15 -32.13
CA THR A 76 4.28 3.42 -32.72
C THR A 76 4.85 4.36 -31.67
N TYR A 77 5.54 5.42 -32.12
CA TYR A 77 6.26 6.32 -31.21
C TYR A 77 6.05 7.79 -31.57
N PHE A 78 6.13 8.65 -30.56
CA PHE A 78 6.39 10.06 -30.83
C PHE A 78 7.88 10.27 -31.12
N PRO A 79 8.26 10.89 -32.25
CA PRO A 79 9.67 11.02 -32.64
C PRO A 79 10.48 11.96 -31.74
N GLN A 80 9.81 12.85 -30.97
CA GLN A 80 10.49 13.83 -30.11
C GLN A 80 11.05 13.19 -28.84
N ASP A 81 10.33 12.24 -28.28
CA ASP A 81 10.72 11.48 -27.09
C ASP A 81 10.11 10.07 -27.22
N PRO A 82 10.80 9.02 -27.44
CA PRO A 82 10.22 7.72 -27.84
C PRO A 82 9.19 7.20 -26.84
N CYS A 83 8.09 7.98 -26.64
CA CYS A 83 6.89 7.54 -25.93
C CYS A 83 6.17 6.51 -26.80
N GLN A 84 6.09 5.30 -26.30
CA GLN A 84 5.49 4.17 -26.98
C GLN A 84 3.96 4.19 -26.82
N LEU A 85 3.28 3.94 -27.92
CA LEU A 85 1.83 3.88 -28.03
C LEU A 85 1.41 2.71 -28.91
N HIS A 86 0.17 2.27 -28.77
CA HIS A 86 -0.41 1.25 -29.61
C HIS A 86 -1.61 1.79 -30.39
N LEU A 87 -1.68 1.41 -31.67
CA LEU A 87 -2.80 1.68 -32.57
C LEU A 87 -3.40 0.37 -33.06
N LEU A 88 -4.68 0.18 -32.83
CA LEU A 88 -5.45 -0.90 -33.42
C LEU A 88 -5.79 -0.53 -34.85
N VAL A 89 -5.46 -1.38 -35.81
CA VAL A 89 -5.65 -1.16 -37.25
C VAL A 89 -6.39 -2.35 -37.83
N TRP A 90 -7.51 -2.10 -38.53
CA TRP A 90 -8.45 -3.12 -38.92
C TRP A 90 -8.77 -3.10 -40.40
N GLY A 91 -8.97 -4.29 -41.01
CA GLY A 91 -9.41 -4.46 -42.40
C GLY A 91 -8.32 -4.10 -43.40
N ILE A 92 -7.08 -4.48 -43.13
CA ILE A 92 -5.92 -4.22 -43.96
C ILE A 92 -5.59 -5.40 -44.89
N SER A 93 -4.84 -5.14 -45.97
CA SER A 93 -4.19 -6.13 -46.78
C SER A 93 -2.73 -6.34 -46.36
N GLU A 94 -2.10 -7.44 -46.81
CA GLU A 94 -0.66 -7.71 -46.59
C GLU A 94 0.22 -6.57 -47.13
N ALA A 95 -0.14 -5.95 -48.26
CA ALA A 95 0.59 -4.80 -48.80
C ALA A 95 0.48 -3.57 -47.91
N GLN A 96 -0.70 -3.34 -47.28
CA GLN A 96 -0.89 -2.24 -46.34
C GLN A 96 -0.16 -2.49 -45.03
N HIS A 97 -0.08 -3.73 -44.57
CA HIS A 97 0.75 -4.10 -43.42
C HIS A 97 2.24 -3.75 -43.69
N ALA A 98 2.79 -4.09 -44.86
CA ALA A 98 4.18 -3.76 -45.18
C ALA A 98 4.46 -2.23 -45.14
N GLU A 99 3.51 -1.40 -45.61
CA GLU A 99 3.61 0.06 -45.52
C GLU A 99 3.51 0.56 -44.04
N ILE A 100 2.62 -0.03 -43.24
CA ILE A 100 2.48 0.28 -41.82
C ILE A 100 3.78 -0.01 -41.10
N VAL A 101 4.40 -1.16 -41.33
CA VAL A 101 5.68 -1.54 -40.72
C VAL A 101 6.78 -0.54 -41.06
N ALA A 102 6.79 0.00 -42.29
CA ALA A 102 7.78 1.00 -42.69
C ALA A 102 7.58 2.37 -42.01
N LEU A 103 6.33 2.72 -41.65
CA LEU A 103 5.96 4.04 -41.14
C LEU A 103 5.79 4.09 -39.60
N ARG A 104 5.68 2.96 -38.96
CA ARG A 104 5.28 2.89 -37.51
C ARG A 104 6.20 3.59 -36.53
N GLU A 105 7.47 3.82 -36.88
CA GLU A 105 8.43 4.51 -36.00
C GLU A 105 8.06 6.00 -35.77
N ASN A 106 7.13 6.55 -36.54
CA ASN A 106 6.66 7.91 -36.43
C ASN A 106 5.13 7.98 -36.54
N ILE A 107 4.48 8.27 -35.42
CA ILE A 107 3.02 8.32 -35.28
C ILE A 107 2.37 9.32 -36.30
N TYR A 108 3.06 10.39 -36.66
CA TYR A 108 2.52 11.40 -37.56
C TYR A 108 2.49 10.87 -39.02
N ASP A 109 3.54 10.16 -39.45
CA ASP A 109 3.63 9.58 -40.77
C ASP A 109 2.64 8.41 -40.92
N LEU A 110 2.57 7.55 -39.86
CA LEU A 110 1.61 6.46 -39.81
C LEU A 110 0.17 6.97 -39.86
N GLN A 111 -0.19 7.98 -39.06
CA GLN A 111 -1.53 8.56 -39.05
C GLN A 111 -1.90 9.13 -40.44
N GLY A 112 -0.97 9.86 -41.10
CA GLY A 112 -1.16 10.41 -42.41
C GLY A 112 -1.44 9.32 -43.44
N TYR A 113 -0.75 8.18 -43.36
CA TYR A 113 -0.98 7.02 -44.24
C TYR A 113 -2.35 6.39 -43.99
N LEU A 114 -2.67 6.08 -42.73
CA LEU A 114 -3.94 5.44 -42.32
C LEU A 114 -5.14 6.27 -42.79
N GLN A 115 -5.06 7.60 -42.68
CA GLN A 115 -6.10 8.51 -43.12
C GLN A 115 -6.24 8.52 -44.64
N LYS A 116 -5.12 8.65 -45.35
CA LYS A 116 -5.10 8.66 -46.83
C LYS A 116 -5.62 7.36 -47.44
N ALA A 117 -5.26 6.23 -46.85
CA ALA A 117 -5.70 4.91 -47.25
C ALA A 117 -7.10 4.55 -46.74
N SER A 118 -7.76 5.43 -46.00
CA SER A 118 -9.08 5.22 -45.36
C SER A 118 -9.15 3.93 -44.53
N ILE A 119 -8.09 3.57 -43.84
CA ILE A 119 -8.00 2.39 -42.98
C ILE A 119 -8.67 2.68 -41.64
N SER A 120 -9.52 1.76 -41.16
CA SER A 120 -10.15 1.86 -39.84
C SER A 120 -9.13 1.62 -38.74
N HIS A 121 -9.05 2.52 -37.74
CA HIS A 121 -8.07 2.45 -36.67
C HIS A 121 -8.57 3.12 -35.42
N SER A 122 -7.96 2.79 -34.25
CA SER A 122 -8.25 3.38 -32.93
C SER A 122 -6.99 3.43 -32.08
N VAL A 123 -6.90 4.41 -31.17
CA VAL A 123 -5.86 4.45 -30.14
C VAL A 123 -6.21 3.42 -29.08
N ALA A 124 -5.36 2.42 -28.85
CA ALA A 124 -5.51 1.42 -27.82
C ALA A 124 -5.25 2.02 -26.44
N HIS A 125 -5.98 1.59 -25.40
CA HIS A 125 -5.79 1.90 -23.97
C HIS A 125 -5.11 3.27 -23.69
N PRO A 126 -5.71 4.42 -24.06
CA PRO A 126 -5.06 5.72 -24.22
C PRO A 126 -4.49 6.33 -22.93
N LEU A 127 -4.91 5.89 -21.76
CA LEU A 127 -4.35 6.31 -20.45
C LEU A 127 -3.34 5.32 -19.87
N TYR A 128 -2.99 4.25 -20.60
CA TYR A 128 -1.99 3.30 -20.18
C TYR A 128 -0.60 3.64 -20.73
N SER A 129 0.39 3.77 -19.85
CA SER A 129 1.76 4.13 -20.24
C SER A 129 2.63 2.89 -20.41
N ILE A 130 2.84 2.44 -21.64
CA ILE A 130 3.55 1.19 -21.97
C ILE A 130 5.00 1.23 -21.47
N ASN A 131 5.72 2.31 -21.75
CA ASN A 131 7.14 2.45 -21.38
C ASN A 131 7.40 3.53 -20.33
N GLY A 132 6.37 3.94 -19.57
CA GLY A 132 6.47 4.93 -18.49
C GLY A 132 6.67 6.38 -18.95
N LYS A 133 6.57 6.66 -20.27
CA LYS A 133 6.84 8.01 -20.84
C LYS A 133 5.58 8.80 -21.22
N LEU A 134 4.40 8.23 -21.07
CA LEU A 134 3.16 8.92 -21.44
C LEU A 134 2.95 10.17 -20.55
N GLN A 135 2.77 11.31 -21.21
CA GLN A 135 2.52 12.61 -20.59
C GLN A 135 1.21 13.21 -21.10
N ALA A 136 0.71 14.24 -20.41
CA ALA A 136 -0.49 14.95 -20.84
C ALA A 136 -0.34 15.54 -22.27
N SER A 137 0.86 16.01 -22.63
CA SER A 137 1.18 16.54 -23.94
C SER A 137 1.06 15.51 -25.09
N HIS A 138 1.31 14.24 -24.78
CA HIS A 138 1.09 13.16 -25.76
C HIS A 138 -0.40 12.90 -25.98
N LEU A 139 -1.17 12.84 -24.91
CA LEU A 139 -2.61 12.67 -24.98
C LEU A 139 -3.28 13.84 -25.73
N GLU A 140 -2.83 15.07 -25.49
CA GLU A 140 -3.29 16.26 -26.20
C GLU A 140 -3.07 16.14 -27.73
N ARG A 141 -1.90 15.64 -28.15
CA ARG A 141 -1.59 15.40 -29.57
C ARG A 141 -2.42 14.25 -30.13
N LEU A 142 -2.61 13.15 -29.38
CA LEU A 142 -3.47 12.03 -29.79
C LEU A 142 -4.91 12.50 -30.06
N ILE A 143 -5.44 13.39 -29.22
CA ILE A 143 -6.76 13.99 -29.41
C ILE A 143 -6.86 14.75 -30.75
N LEU A 144 -5.81 15.44 -31.17
CA LEU A 144 -5.77 16.16 -32.44
C LEU A 144 -5.62 15.20 -33.64
N LEU A 145 -4.85 14.13 -33.47
CA LEU A 145 -4.53 13.18 -34.55
C LEU A 145 -5.62 12.14 -34.82
N PHE A 146 -6.35 11.69 -33.77
CA PHE A 146 -7.22 10.52 -33.87
C PHE A 146 -8.67 10.83 -33.48
N LYS A 147 -9.62 10.18 -34.22
CA LYS A 147 -11.05 10.25 -33.93
C LYS A 147 -11.53 9.10 -33.07
N HIS A 148 -10.94 7.91 -33.21
CA HIS A 148 -11.34 6.70 -32.49
C HIS A 148 -10.38 6.38 -31.36
N PHE A 149 -10.95 5.99 -30.24
CA PHE A 149 -10.22 5.58 -29.03
C PHE A 149 -10.84 4.32 -28.45
N GLU A 150 -10.02 3.46 -27.88
CA GLU A 150 -10.54 2.35 -27.11
C GLU A 150 -11.20 2.88 -25.83
N GLY A 151 -12.49 2.69 -25.72
CA GLY A 151 -13.31 3.14 -24.61
C GLY A 151 -13.51 2.11 -23.52
N ILE A 152 -13.45 0.80 -23.87
CA ILE A 152 -13.45 -0.32 -22.93
C ILE A 152 -12.38 -1.32 -23.36
N ASN A 153 -11.45 -1.58 -22.45
CA ASN A 153 -10.44 -2.61 -22.58
C ASN A 153 -10.66 -3.67 -21.49
N GLY A 154 -10.88 -4.93 -21.89
CA GLY A 154 -11.26 -5.99 -20.96
C GLY A 154 -10.13 -6.51 -20.07
N LEU A 155 -8.87 -6.12 -20.34
CA LEU A 155 -7.71 -6.50 -19.54
C LEU A 155 -7.20 -5.37 -18.63
N ARG A 156 -7.42 -4.09 -19.01
CA ARG A 156 -6.97 -2.93 -18.24
C ARG A 156 -8.01 -2.51 -17.20
N ASP A 157 -7.55 -1.91 -16.09
CA ASP A 157 -8.42 -1.49 -14.97
C ASP A 157 -9.63 -0.68 -15.48
N ALA A 158 -10.82 -1.06 -15.03
CA ALA A 158 -12.09 -0.45 -15.45
C ALA A 158 -12.12 1.06 -15.20
N LEU A 159 -11.47 1.55 -14.14
CA LEU A 159 -11.35 2.98 -13.85
C LEU A 159 -10.64 3.74 -14.96
N LEU A 160 -9.59 3.17 -15.58
CA LEU A 160 -8.89 3.81 -16.68
C LEU A 160 -9.79 3.97 -17.92
N SER A 161 -10.60 2.95 -18.21
CA SER A 161 -11.59 3.00 -19.29
C SER A 161 -12.66 4.07 -19.01
N GLU A 162 -13.17 4.16 -17.79
CA GLU A 162 -14.13 5.20 -17.38
C GLU A 162 -13.52 6.60 -17.51
N LEU A 163 -12.36 6.83 -16.90
CA LEU A 163 -11.67 8.12 -16.96
C LEU A 163 -11.31 8.54 -18.38
N SER A 164 -10.91 7.59 -19.24
CA SER A 164 -10.63 7.88 -20.64
C SER A 164 -11.87 8.38 -21.37
N ARG A 165 -13.01 7.70 -21.21
CA ARG A 165 -14.28 8.12 -21.82
C ARG A 165 -14.73 9.47 -21.30
N ASP A 166 -14.67 9.70 -19.99
CA ASP A 166 -15.05 10.97 -19.37
C ASP A 166 -14.21 12.13 -19.92
N LEU A 167 -12.89 11.95 -19.98
CA LEU A 167 -11.97 12.97 -20.50
C LEU A 167 -12.27 13.31 -21.97
N LEU A 168 -12.44 12.28 -22.80
CA LEU A 168 -12.60 12.42 -24.24
C LEU A 168 -14.02 12.87 -24.61
N SER A 169 -15.03 12.51 -23.87
CA SER A 169 -16.41 12.98 -24.07
C SER A 169 -16.62 14.42 -23.62
N GLY A 170 -15.78 14.92 -22.71
CA GLY A 170 -15.82 16.29 -22.20
C GLY A 170 -15.14 17.33 -23.10
N LEU A 171 -14.61 16.94 -24.27
CA LEU A 171 -13.92 17.85 -25.19
C LEU A 171 -14.89 18.85 -25.81
N THR A 172 -14.42 20.10 -26.01
CA THR A 172 -15.18 21.18 -26.63
C THR A 172 -14.43 21.76 -27.83
N PRO A 173 -15.12 22.42 -28.78
CA PRO A 173 -14.45 23.11 -29.92
C PRO A 173 -13.36 24.07 -29.44
N LYS A 174 -13.64 24.87 -28.39
CA LYS A 174 -12.68 25.79 -27.80
C LYS A 174 -11.44 25.08 -27.27
N LYS A 175 -11.62 23.93 -26.61
CA LYS A 175 -10.49 23.14 -26.09
C LYS A 175 -9.62 22.61 -27.24
N ILE A 176 -10.22 22.13 -28.30
CA ILE A 176 -9.47 21.68 -29.47
C ILE A 176 -8.64 22.81 -30.09
N GLU A 177 -9.20 24.02 -30.19
CA GLU A 177 -8.48 25.18 -30.67
C GLU A 177 -7.29 25.54 -29.76
N GLU A 178 -7.48 25.49 -28.45
CA GLU A 178 -6.41 25.69 -27.46
C GLU A 178 -5.28 24.65 -27.63
N LEU A 179 -5.64 23.38 -27.83
CA LEU A 179 -4.67 22.30 -28.04
C LEU A 179 -3.93 22.45 -29.36
N ALA A 180 -4.65 22.74 -30.44
CA ALA A 180 -4.07 22.97 -31.76
C ALA A 180 -3.04 24.10 -31.76
N ASN A 181 -3.36 25.21 -31.10
CA ASN A 181 -2.45 26.34 -30.95
C ASN A 181 -1.26 26.00 -30.05
N ARG A 182 -1.48 25.29 -28.95
CA ARG A 182 -0.41 24.88 -28.00
C ARG A 182 0.64 23.98 -28.67
N HIS A 183 0.20 23.03 -29.49
CA HIS A 183 1.07 22.06 -30.12
C HIS A 183 1.48 22.43 -31.55
N ASN A 184 0.98 23.56 -32.08
CA ASN A 184 1.11 23.91 -33.50
C ASN A 184 0.76 22.72 -34.40
N LEU A 185 -0.35 22.06 -34.09
CA LEU A 185 -0.82 20.84 -34.78
C LEU A 185 -2.30 20.97 -35.08
N GLN A 186 -2.63 20.94 -36.38
CA GLN A 186 -4.03 20.99 -36.77
C GLN A 186 -4.70 19.62 -36.62
N PRO A 187 -5.98 19.59 -36.24
CA PRO A 187 -6.75 18.35 -36.22
C PRO A 187 -6.82 17.69 -37.60
N THR A 188 -6.68 16.37 -37.61
CA THR A 188 -6.68 15.59 -38.87
C THR A 188 -8.07 15.16 -39.33
N HIS A 189 -9.11 15.40 -38.54
CA HIS A 189 -10.50 14.95 -38.83
C HIS A 189 -11.51 16.04 -38.47
N SER A 190 -12.70 15.90 -39.09
CA SER A 190 -13.83 16.79 -38.78
C SER A 190 -14.38 16.55 -37.38
N GLU A 191 -14.89 17.59 -36.74
CA GLU A 191 -15.48 17.53 -35.39
C GLU A 191 -14.55 16.87 -34.37
N PRO A 192 -13.32 17.37 -34.22
CA PRO A 192 -12.28 16.73 -33.38
C PRO A 192 -12.61 16.68 -31.88
N TRP A 193 -13.65 17.35 -31.43
CA TRP A 193 -14.19 17.25 -30.07
C TRP A 193 -15.14 16.05 -29.87
N GLN A 194 -15.62 15.44 -30.99
CA GLN A 194 -16.46 14.24 -30.93
C GLN A 194 -15.60 13.01 -31.16
N LYS A 195 -15.43 12.20 -30.10
CA LYS A 195 -14.68 10.96 -30.17
C LYS A 195 -15.61 9.74 -30.30
N ILE A 196 -15.13 8.73 -30.97
CA ILE A 196 -15.79 7.44 -31.15
C ILE A 196 -15.07 6.42 -30.29
N PHE A 197 -15.85 5.57 -29.61
CA PHE A 197 -15.31 4.59 -28.69
C PHE A 197 -15.52 3.17 -29.20
N THR A 198 -14.42 2.38 -29.21
CA THR A 198 -14.41 0.96 -29.51
C THR A 198 -14.16 0.15 -28.24
N GLY A 199 -14.47 -1.14 -28.25
CA GLY A 199 -14.18 -2.08 -27.16
C GLY A 199 -13.47 -3.31 -27.68
N GLY A 200 -12.54 -3.82 -26.88
CA GLY A 200 -11.83 -5.06 -27.12
C GLY A 200 -11.35 -5.69 -25.81
N SER A 201 -11.18 -7.01 -25.82
CA SER A 201 -10.80 -7.74 -24.60
C SER A 201 -9.34 -7.57 -24.20
N ASP A 202 -8.46 -7.31 -25.15
CA ASP A 202 -6.99 -7.30 -24.96
C ASP A 202 -6.48 -8.61 -24.33
N ASP A 203 -7.21 -9.74 -24.59
CA ASP A 203 -6.93 -11.02 -23.93
C ASP A 203 -5.73 -11.72 -24.56
N HIS A 204 -4.76 -12.04 -23.72
CA HIS A 204 -3.53 -12.76 -24.06
C HIS A 204 -3.54 -14.22 -23.60
N GLY A 205 -4.40 -14.53 -22.64
CA GLY A 205 -4.44 -15.83 -21.97
C GLY A 205 -5.47 -16.83 -22.52
N GLY A 206 -6.36 -16.40 -23.41
CA GLY A 206 -7.49 -17.20 -23.89
C GLY A 206 -8.58 -17.47 -22.82
N LYS A 207 -8.56 -16.69 -21.73
CA LYS A 207 -9.55 -16.81 -20.63
C LYS A 207 -10.70 -15.84 -20.77
N PHE A 208 -10.42 -14.64 -21.26
CA PHE A 208 -11.35 -13.50 -21.31
C PHE A 208 -11.68 -12.99 -22.73
N PRO A 209 -11.58 -13.80 -23.84
CA PRO A 209 -12.01 -13.33 -25.16
C PRO A 209 -13.45 -12.82 -25.09
N ALA A 210 -13.74 -11.72 -25.77
CA ALA A 210 -15.04 -11.07 -25.79
C ALA A 210 -15.54 -10.55 -24.42
N SER A 211 -14.67 -10.36 -23.41
CA SER A 211 -15.03 -9.67 -22.16
C SER A 211 -15.40 -8.21 -22.42
N ALA A 212 -14.77 -7.60 -23.41
CA ALA A 212 -15.16 -6.34 -24.03
C ALA A 212 -15.16 -6.49 -25.56
N TYR A 213 -16.06 -5.79 -26.22
CA TYR A 213 -16.23 -5.87 -27.66
C TYR A 213 -16.91 -4.60 -28.21
N THR A 214 -16.91 -4.47 -29.54
CA THR A 214 -17.61 -3.40 -30.24
C THR A 214 -18.89 -3.94 -30.89
N GLU A 215 -20.00 -3.24 -30.66
CA GLU A 215 -21.30 -3.56 -31.22
C GLU A 215 -21.71 -2.49 -32.25
N THR A 216 -22.23 -2.92 -33.39
CA THR A 216 -22.70 -2.05 -34.49
C THR A 216 -24.14 -2.40 -34.90
N PRO A 217 -24.83 -1.57 -35.72
CA PRO A 217 -25.99 -2.02 -36.45
C PRO A 217 -25.68 -3.29 -37.26
N ARG A 218 -26.70 -4.06 -37.60
CA ARG A 218 -26.52 -5.33 -38.32
C ARG A 218 -25.71 -5.16 -39.58
N ALA A 219 -24.55 -5.78 -39.65
CA ALA A 219 -23.64 -5.82 -40.78
C ALA A 219 -23.75 -7.17 -41.50
N ARG A 220 -23.64 -7.20 -42.80
CA ARG A 220 -23.64 -8.43 -43.61
C ARG A 220 -22.22 -8.92 -43.90
N THR A 221 -21.30 -7.99 -44.00
CA THR A 221 -19.89 -8.23 -44.33
C THR A 221 -18.98 -7.56 -43.31
N ALA A 222 -17.71 -7.99 -43.21
CA ALA A 222 -16.69 -7.31 -42.42
C ALA A 222 -16.51 -5.84 -42.82
N MET A 223 -16.61 -5.56 -44.13
CA MET A 223 -16.53 -4.19 -44.63
C MET A 223 -17.70 -3.32 -44.16
N ASP A 224 -18.94 -3.87 -44.13
CA ASP A 224 -20.09 -3.14 -43.59
C ASP A 224 -19.88 -2.85 -42.10
N PHE A 225 -19.36 -3.84 -41.32
CA PHE A 225 -19.05 -3.68 -39.91
C PHE A 225 -18.01 -2.56 -39.69
N LEU A 226 -16.88 -2.61 -40.40
CA LEU A 226 -15.83 -1.61 -40.32
C LEU A 226 -16.29 -0.22 -40.79
N GLN A 227 -17.19 -0.15 -41.75
CA GLN A 227 -17.82 1.10 -42.18
C GLN A 227 -18.65 1.71 -41.03
N HIS A 228 -19.43 0.91 -40.32
CA HIS A 228 -20.17 1.37 -39.16
C HIS A 228 -19.20 1.89 -38.05
N VAL A 229 -18.12 1.17 -37.78
CA VAL A 229 -17.09 1.63 -36.82
C VAL A 229 -16.52 2.98 -37.25
N ARG A 230 -16.09 3.10 -38.53
CA ARG A 230 -15.48 4.31 -39.07
C ARG A 230 -16.39 5.53 -39.00
N THR A 231 -17.68 5.35 -39.20
CA THR A 231 -18.66 6.43 -39.18
C THR A 231 -19.18 6.76 -37.78
N GLY A 232 -18.78 5.99 -36.75
CA GLY A 232 -19.23 6.17 -35.36
C GLY A 232 -20.57 5.52 -35.05
N ALA A 233 -21.12 4.71 -35.98
CA ALA A 233 -22.31 3.90 -35.71
C ALA A 233 -21.94 2.63 -34.92
N CYS A 234 -21.24 2.79 -33.80
CA CYS A 234 -20.77 1.70 -32.96
C CYS A 234 -20.80 2.11 -31.48
N THR A 235 -20.82 1.11 -30.61
CA THR A 235 -20.72 1.26 -29.16
C THR A 235 -19.77 0.24 -28.55
N ALA A 236 -18.91 0.68 -27.64
CA ALA A 236 -18.11 -0.21 -26.81
C ALA A 236 -19.01 -0.90 -25.77
N GLN A 237 -18.87 -2.21 -25.62
CA GLN A 237 -19.67 -3.05 -24.72
C GLN A 237 -18.74 -3.95 -23.89
N GLY A 238 -19.25 -4.45 -22.76
CA GLY A 238 -18.51 -5.34 -21.86
C GLY A 238 -17.99 -4.61 -20.62
N GLU A 239 -17.04 -5.24 -19.96
CA GLU A 239 -16.48 -4.76 -18.69
C GLU A 239 -14.96 -4.54 -18.82
N GLY A 240 -14.44 -3.55 -18.12
CA GLY A 240 -13.00 -3.35 -17.97
C GLY A 240 -12.38 -4.43 -17.08
N GLY A 241 -11.08 -4.64 -17.23
CA GLY A 241 -10.34 -5.65 -16.51
C GLY A 241 -10.13 -5.33 -15.02
N THR A 242 -9.55 -6.30 -14.34
CA THR A 242 -9.10 -6.18 -12.94
C THR A 242 -7.68 -6.73 -12.80
N PRO A 243 -6.92 -6.34 -11.76
CA PRO A 243 -5.61 -6.95 -11.50
C PRO A 243 -5.65 -8.48 -11.38
N LEU A 244 -6.75 -9.03 -10.85
CA LEU A 244 -6.90 -10.48 -10.74
C LEU A 244 -7.12 -11.15 -12.10
N ALA A 245 -7.92 -10.56 -12.97
CA ALA A 245 -8.12 -11.05 -14.34
C ALA A 245 -6.81 -11.03 -15.13
N LEU A 246 -6.05 -9.93 -15.05
CA LEU A 246 -4.72 -9.84 -15.65
C LEU A 246 -3.75 -10.89 -15.11
N SER A 247 -3.72 -11.08 -13.79
CA SER A 247 -2.88 -12.13 -13.17
C SER A 247 -3.25 -13.52 -13.68
N HIS A 248 -4.54 -13.78 -13.85
CA HIS A 248 -5.06 -15.06 -14.38
C HIS A 248 -4.65 -15.28 -15.84
N SER A 249 -4.69 -14.24 -16.66
CA SER A 249 -4.17 -14.29 -18.03
C SER A 249 -2.69 -14.67 -18.04
N PHE A 250 -1.88 -14.04 -17.20
CA PHE A 250 -0.45 -14.39 -17.06
C PHE A 250 -0.20 -15.80 -16.57
N TYR A 251 -0.95 -16.27 -15.56
CA TYR A 251 -0.81 -17.67 -15.11
C TYR A 251 -1.16 -18.66 -16.21
N ASN A 252 -2.18 -18.38 -17.00
CA ASN A 252 -2.55 -19.26 -18.09
C ASN A 252 -1.48 -19.30 -19.18
N THR A 253 -0.93 -18.16 -19.54
CA THR A 253 0.20 -18.05 -20.49
C THR A 253 1.43 -18.79 -19.94
N LEU A 254 1.77 -18.57 -18.65
CA LEU A 254 2.88 -19.25 -17.96
C LEU A 254 2.71 -20.78 -17.96
N SER A 255 1.50 -21.25 -17.66
CA SER A 255 1.21 -22.69 -17.65
C SER A 255 1.44 -23.31 -19.01
N ARG A 256 0.93 -22.70 -20.07
CA ARG A 256 1.10 -23.19 -21.45
C ARG A 256 2.57 -23.17 -21.87
N PHE A 257 3.32 -22.15 -21.48
CA PHE A 257 4.77 -22.09 -21.72
C PHE A 257 5.51 -23.23 -21.03
N ILE A 258 5.20 -23.49 -19.78
CA ILE A 258 5.80 -24.60 -19.03
C ILE A 258 5.43 -25.95 -19.68
N GLN A 259 4.19 -26.11 -20.11
CA GLN A 259 3.74 -27.31 -20.83
C GLN A 259 4.54 -27.52 -22.11
N ASP A 260 4.64 -26.52 -22.97
CA ASP A 260 5.29 -26.60 -24.27
C ASP A 260 6.79 -26.94 -24.16
N ARG A 261 7.48 -26.31 -23.21
CA ARG A 261 8.94 -26.43 -23.08
C ARG A 261 9.41 -27.59 -22.22
N PHE A 262 8.59 -28.06 -21.30
CA PHE A 262 8.99 -29.08 -20.31
C PHE A 262 8.21 -30.40 -20.41
N THR A 263 7.16 -30.49 -21.21
CA THR A 263 6.34 -31.72 -21.34
C THR A 263 7.19 -32.93 -21.76
N GLU A 264 8.15 -32.75 -22.66
CA GLU A 264 9.05 -33.82 -23.10
C GLU A 264 9.96 -34.35 -21.96
N HIS A 265 10.28 -33.49 -20.98
CA HIS A 265 11.20 -33.79 -19.88
C HIS A 265 10.52 -34.26 -18.58
N LEU A 266 9.23 -33.89 -18.38
CA LEU A 266 8.47 -34.19 -17.16
C LEU A 266 7.68 -35.51 -17.20
N GLY A 267 7.47 -36.07 -18.37
CA GLY A 267 6.76 -37.35 -18.53
C GLY A 267 5.36 -37.33 -17.92
N PRO A 268 4.88 -38.42 -17.30
CA PRO A 268 3.54 -38.50 -16.70
C PRO A 268 3.30 -37.51 -15.55
N SER A 269 4.36 -37.00 -14.93
CA SER A 269 4.25 -35.95 -13.90
C SER A 269 3.71 -34.65 -14.47
N ALA A 270 3.91 -34.37 -15.78
CA ALA A 270 3.36 -33.20 -16.45
C ALA A 270 1.83 -33.20 -16.45
N VAL A 271 1.22 -34.34 -16.77
CA VAL A 271 -0.24 -34.48 -16.83
C VAL A 271 -0.88 -34.23 -15.46
N LEU A 272 -0.28 -34.74 -14.38
CA LEU A 272 -0.76 -34.51 -13.03
C LEU A 272 -0.59 -33.03 -12.64
N LEU A 273 0.54 -32.42 -12.97
CA LEU A 273 0.81 -31.01 -12.71
C LEU A 273 -0.16 -30.10 -13.47
N GLU A 274 -0.42 -30.42 -14.73
CA GLU A 274 -1.41 -29.73 -15.56
C GLU A 274 -2.80 -29.79 -14.95
N ALA A 275 -3.25 -30.98 -14.54
CA ALA A 275 -4.55 -31.17 -13.93
C ALA A 275 -4.66 -30.42 -12.58
N MET A 276 -3.61 -30.44 -11.77
CA MET A 276 -3.55 -29.67 -10.52
C MET A 276 -3.59 -28.16 -10.79
N PHE A 277 -2.85 -27.70 -11.78
CA PHE A 277 -2.81 -26.30 -12.15
C PHE A 277 -4.15 -25.84 -12.75
N SER A 278 -4.76 -26.63 -13.65
CA SER A 278 -6.09 -26.33 -14.19
C SER A 278 -7.13 -26.16 -13.08
N ARG A 279 -7.15 -27.08 -12.11
CA ARG A 279 -8.05 -26.97 -10.96
C ARG A 279 -7.78 -25.73 -10.10
N PHE A 280 -6.49 -25.44 -9.87
CA PHE A 280 -6.08 -24.22 -9.19
C PHE A 280 -6.60 -22.97 -9.91
N MET A 281 -6.46 -22.92 -11.23
CA MET A 281 -6.96 -21.82 -12.09
C MET A 281 -8.49 -21.73 -12.15
N GLU A 282 -9.20 -22.82 -11.83
CA GLU A 282 -10.65 -22.83 -11.66
C GLU A 282 -11.10 -22.46 -10.25
N GLY A 283 -10.17 -22.11 -9.36
CA GLY A 283 -10.44 -21.82 -7.95
C GLY A 283 -10.90 -23.04 -7.17
N ARG A 284 -10.45 -24.24 -7.55
CA ARG A 284 -10.74 -25.52 -6.90
C ARG A 284 -9.50 -26.06 -6.18
N ASP A 285 -9.71 -26.89 -5.14
CA ASP A 285 -8.60 -27.56 -4.46
C ASP A 285 -7.77 -28.38 -5.48
N PRO A 286 -6.48 -28.02 -5.69
CA PRO A 286 -5.65 -28.69 -6.69
C PRO A 286 -5.29 -30.14 -6.32
N THR A 287 -5.62 -30.61 -5.12
CA THR A 287 -5.29 -31.95 -4.61
C THR A 287 -6.48 -32.90 -4.59
N GLU A 288 -7.69 -32.42 -4.80
CA GLU A 288 -8.92 -33.19 -4.80
C GLU A 288 -9.28 -33.70 -6.21
N PHE A 289 -8.91 -34.91 -6.54
CA PHE A 289 -9.28 -35.52 -7.81
C PHE A 289 -10.44 -36.47 -7.65
N THR A 290 -11.39 -36.45 -8.60
CA THR A 290 -12.46 -37.41 -8.71
C THR A 290 -11.93 -38.80 -9.05
N LEU A 291 -12.70 -39.86 -8.77
CA LEU A 291 -12.32 -41.22 -9.13
C LEU A 291 -12.09 -41.37 -10.65
N ARG A 292 -12.87 -40.66 -11.47
CA ARG A 292 -12.74 -40.66 -12.93
C ARG A 292 -11.42 -40.02 -13.38
N GLU A 293 -11.06 -38.87 -12.81
CA GLU A 293 -9.78 -38.19 -13.09
C GLU A 293 -8.59 -39.09 -12.68
N LYS A 294 -8.64 -39.72 -11.49
CA LYS A 294 -7.61 -40.67 -11.03
C LYS A 294 -7.47 -41.84 -11.98
N ALA A 295 -8.59 -42.40 -12.45
CA ALA A 295 -8.58 -43.50 -13.42
C ALA A 295 -7.97 -43.07 -14.77
N THR A 296 -8.26 -41.86 -15.23
CA THR A 296 -7.71 -41.33 -16.46
C THR A 296 -6.18 -41.15 -16.35
N PHE A 297 -5.68 -40.61 -15.22
CA PHE A 297 -4.23 -40.45 -14.98
C PHE A 297 -3.51 -41.81 -14.94
N ILE A 298 -4.09 -42.82 -14.30
CA ILE A 298 -3.52 -44.14 -14.28
C ILE A 298 -3.51 -44.76 -15.70
N ALA A 299 -4.61 -44.63 -16.44
CA ALA A 299 -4.69 -45.15 -17.80
C ALA A 299 -3.65 -44.48 -18.74
N GLN A 300 -3.50 -43.13 -18.67
CA GLN A 300 -2.48 -42.41 -19.43
C GLN A 300 -1.05 -42.79 -19.03
N GLY A 301 -0.80 -42.95 -17.72
CA GLY A 301 0.50 -43.43 -17.21
C GLY A 301 0.85 -44.84 -17.67
N VAL A 302 -0.16 -45.75 -17.79
CA VAL A 302 0.00 -47.10 -18.35
C VAL A 302 0.26 -47.02 -19.86
N MET A 303 -0.55 -46.27 -20.60
CA MET A 303 -0.43 -46.17 -22.07
C MET A 303 0.90 -45.50 -22.50
N SER A 304 1.45 -44.54 -21.72
CA SER A 304 2.74 -43.90 -22.00
C SER A 304 3.95 -44.74 -21.58
N GLY A 305 3.76 -45.92 -20.95
CA GLY A 305 4.86 -46.78 -20.46
C GLY A 305 5.69 -46.21 -19.30
N LYS A 306 5.30 -45.04 -18.77
CA LYS A 306 6.10 -44.25 -17.78
C LYS A 306 5.57 -44.36 -16.34
N ILE A 307 4.79 -45.36 -16.03
CA ILE A 307 4.13 -45.47 -14.69
C ILE A 307 5.12 -45.50 -13.52
N PHE A 308 6.34 -46.01 -13.76
CA PHE A 308 7.40 -46.11 -12.75
C PHE A 308 8.20 -44.79 -12.57
N GLU A 309 8.08 -43.78 -13.48
CA GLU A 309 8.72 -42.50 -13.33
C GLU A 309 7.96 -41.55 -12.39
N LEU A 310 6.67 -41.82 -12.14
CA LEU A 310 5.87 -41.10 -11.15
C LEU A 310 6.44 -41.19 -9.72
N ALA A 311 7.38 -42.08 -9.47
CA ALA A 311 7.96 -42.36 -8.16
C ALA A 311 9.35 -41.71 -7.90
N LYS A 312 9.92 -40.90 -8.83
CA LYS A 312 11.25 -40.29 -8.61
C LYS A 312 11.22 -39.13 -7.59
N PRO A 313 12.15 -39.10 -6.62
CA PRO A 313 12.04 -38.22 -5.43
C PRO A 313 12.22 -36.74 -5.65
N ALA A 314 12.94 -36.29 -6.67
CA ALA A 314 13.40 -34.88 -6.78
C ALA A 314 12.31 -33.89 -7.17
N ASN A 315 11.33 -34.28 -8.00
CA ASN A 315 10.26 -33.39 -8.45
C ASN A 315 9.01 -33.43 -7.55
N VAL A 316 9.00 -34.34 -6.60
CA VAL A 316 7.85 -34.66 -5.75
C VAL A 316 7.86 -33.89 -4.43
N SER A 317 9.01 -33.29 -4.03
CA SER A 317 9.13 -32.75 -2.66
C SER A 317 8.31 -31.48 -2.43
N LEU A 318 8.31 -30.53 -3.36
CA LEU A 318 7.53 -29.30 -3.23
C LEU A 318 6.02 -29.59 -3.31
N TRP A 319 5.62 -30.38 -4.30
CA TRP A 319 4.21 -30.75 -4.52
C TRP A 319 3.66 -31.71 -3.45
N LYS A 320 4.48 -32.65 -2.95
CA LYS A 320 4.13 -33.41 -1.75
C LYS A 320 3.98 -32.51 -0.53
N GLY A 321 4.81 -31.48 -0.41
CA GLY A 321 4.71 -30.48 0.64
C GLY A 321 3.38 -29.72 0.55
N LEU A 322 3.05 -29.20 -0.63
CA LEU A 322 1.81 -28.49 -0.91
C LEU A 322 0.57 -29.37 -0.75
N SER A 323 0.55 -30.56 -1.37
CA SER A 323 -0.61 -31.47 -1.24
C SER A 323 -0.81 -31.93 0.21
N LYS A 324 0.26 -32.23 0.94
CA LYS A 324 0.19 -32.56 2.37
C LYS A 324 -0.29 -31.36 3.20
N HIS A 325 0.00 -30.14 2.75
CA HIS A 325 -0.45 -28.91 3.40
C HIS A 325 -1.95 -28.70 3.19
N PHE A 326 -2.42 -28.72 1.94
CA PHE A 326 -3.85 -28.61 1.61
C PHE A 326 -4.71 -29.75 2.20
N ALA A 327 -4.14 -30.94 2.35
CA ALA A 327 -4.85 -32.07 2.97
C ALA A 327 -5.10 -31.91 4.49
N ARG A 328 -4.50 -30.92 5.16
CA ARG A 328 -4.72 -30.70 6.60
C ARG A 328 -6.14 -30.18 6.85
N PRO A 329 -6.90 -30.81 7.80
CA PRO A 329 -8.28 -30.42 8.07
C PRO A 329 -8.47 -28.93 8.42
N LYS A 330 -7.54 -28.35 9.19
CA LYS A 330 -7.56 -26.94 9.57
C LYS A 330 -7.40 -26.01 8.36
N VAL A 331 -6.51 -26.35 7.43
CA VAL A 331 -6.27 -25.56 6.20
C VAL A 331 -7.49 -25.62 5.30
N LYS A 332 -8.07 -26.82 5.11
CA LYS A 332 -9.30 -26.98 4.33
C LYS A 332 -10.48 -26.21 4.92
N ALA A 333 -10.66 -26.25 6.22
CA ALA A 333 -11.72 -25.50 6.90
C ALA A 333 -11.53 -23.98 6.77
N GLN A 334 -10.30 -23.50 6.90
CA GLN A 334 -9.98 -22.08 6.70
C GLN A 334 -10.22 -21.67 5.25
N LEU A 335 -9.74 -22.45 4.29
CA LEU A 335 -9.93 -22.18 2.86
C LEU A 335 -11.41 -22.15 2.49
N ALA A 336 -12.18 -23.15 2.96
CA ALA A 336 -13.63 -23.20 2.73
C ALA A 336 -14.33 -21.94 3.27
N LYS A 337 -13.94 -21.48 4.46
CA LYS A 337 -14.48 -20.26 5.06
C LYS A 337 -14.12 -19.01 4.25
N GLU A 338 -12.88 -18.89 3.79
CA GLU A 338 -12.44 -17.73 3.00
C GLU A 338 -13.04 -17.71 1.59
N MET A 339 -13.39 -18.89 1.06
CA MET A 339 -14.03 -19.03 -0.25
C MET A 339 -15.56 -18.97 -0.19
N GLU A 340 -16.14 -18.93 1.00
CA GLU A 340 -17.61 -18.86 1.16
C GLU A 340 -18.16 -17.59 0.53
N GLY A 341 -19.11 -17.72 -0.38
CA GLY A 341 -19.71 -16.61 -1.12
C GLY A 341 -18.87 -16.02 -2.25
N VAL A 342 -17.64 -16.55 -2.49
CA VAL A 342 -16.79 -16.08 -3.60
C VAL A 342 -17.12 -16.87 -4.85
N ALA A 343 -17.75 -16.23 -5.84
CA ALA A 343 -18.14 -16.85 -7.11
C ALA A 343 -17.01 -16.85 -8.15
N GLU A 344 -16.23 -15.78 -8.22
CA GLU A 344 -15.22 -15.55 -9.25
C GLU A 344 -14.03 -16.51 -9.10
N PRO A 345 -13.69 -17.29 -10.14
CA PRO A 345 -12.56 -18.23 -10.10
C PRO A 345 -11.23 -17.54 -9.82
N GLU A 346 -11.01 -16.32 -10.37
CA GLU A 346 -9.82 -15.51 -10.21
C GLU A 346 -9.60 -15.16 -8.73
N ARG A 347 -10.68 -14.78 -8.06
CA ARG A 347 -10.67 -14.45 -6.64
C ARG A 347 -10.37 -15.65 -5.77
N ARG A 348 -10.96 -16.77 -6.07
CA ARG A 348 -10.72 -18.04 -5.36
C ARG A 348 -9.28 -18.50 -5.52
N THR A 349 -8.73 -18.42 -6.74
CA THR A 349 -7.33 -18.75 -7.03
C THR A 349 -6.38 -17.83 -6.26
N PHE A 350 -6.67 -16.53 -6.23
CA PHE A 350 -5.91 -15.55 -5.46
C PHE A 350 -5.88 -15.89 -3.96
N LEU A 351 -7.02 -16.21 -3.36
CA LEU A 351 -7.11 -16.60 -1.95
C LEU A 351 -6.31 -17.88 -1.65
N MET A 352 -6.35 -18.87 -2.54
CA MET A 352 -5.54 -20.08 -2.39
C MET A 352 -4.04 -19.81 -2.49
N ALA A 353 -3.61 -19.05 -3.51
CA ALA A 353 -2.21 -18.68 -3.69
C ALA A 353 -1.67 -17.93 -2.47
N ASN A 354 -2.42 -16.95 -1.98
CA ASN A 354 -2.05 -16.20 -0.80
C ASN A 354 -1.88 -17.09 0.42
N MET A 355 -2.87 -17.89 0.76
CA MET A 355 -2.82 -18.74 1.95
C MET A 355 -1.58 -19.63 1.95
N VAL A 356 -1.21 -20.19 0.80
CA VAL A 356 -0.02 -21.04 0.66
C VAL A 356 1.26 -20.22 0.83
N CYS A 357 1.36 -19.11 0.10
CA CYS A 357 2.56 -18.27 0.12
C CYS A 357 2.80 -17.63 1.48
N GLU A 358 1.75 -17.16 2.13
CA GLU A 358 1.83 -16.54 3.46
C GLU A 358 2.34 -17.52 4.50
N GLN A 359 1.81 -18.74 4.51
CA GLN A 359 2.26 -19.77 5.46
C GLN A 359 3.69 -20.24 5.20
N LEU A 360 4.08 -20.35 3.93
CA LEU A 360 5.48 -20.68 3.56
C LEU A 360 6.42 -19.55 3.98
N ALA A 361 6.05 -18.31 3.69
CA ALA A 361 6.84 -17.13 4.06
C ALA A 361 7.02 -17.01 5.58
N PHE A 362 5.95 -17.24 6.35
CA PHE A 362 6.02 -17.20 7.81
C PHE A 362 6.94 -18.29 8.38
N ARG A 363 6.86 -19.52 7.88
CA ARG A 363 7.76 -20.62 8.31
C ARG A 363 9.22 -20.33 7.97
N LEU A 364 9.49 -19.77 6.80
CA LEU A 364 10.85 -19.37 6.43
C LEU A 364 11.36 -18.28 7.35
N PHE A 365 10.50 -17.33 7.71
CA PHE A 365 10.82 -16.29 8.66
C PHE A 365 11.07 -16.84 10.06
N GLU A 366 10.22 -17.75 10.59
CA GLU A 366 10.44 -18.41 11.88
C GLU A 366 11.79 -19.15 11.90
N LYS A 367 12.09 -19.90 10.83
CA LYS A 367 13.36 -20.58 10.70
C LYS A 367 14.54 -19.59 10.69
N PHE A 368 14.44 -18.52 9.89
CA PHE A 368 15.44 -17.47 9.83
C PHE A 368 15.71 -16.85 11.22
N VAL A 369 14.67 -16.50 11.97
CA VAL A 369 14.81 -15.95 13.32
C VAL A 369 15.45 -16.96 14.27
N GLN A 370 15.08 -18.24 14.18
CA GLN A 370 15.64 -19.30 15.00
C GLN A 370 17.13 -19.51 14.73
N GLU A 371 17.53 -19.52 13.45
CA GLU A 371 18.95 -19.70 13.07
C GLU A 371 19.82 -18.50 13.49
N ILE A 372 19.28 -17.27 13.39
CA ILE A 372 19.98 -16.08 13.91
C ILE A 372 20.19 -16.18 15.41
N ARG A 373 19.14 -16.57 16.18
CA ARG A 373 19.25 -16.76 17.64
C ARG A 373 20.27 -17.81 18.04
N SER A 374 20.46 -18.82 17.22
CA SER A 374 21.47 -19.87 17.44
C SER A 374 22.88 -19.50 16.97
N GLY A 375 23.06 -18.31 16.36
CA GLY A 375 24.35 -17.85 15.82
C GLY A 375 24.73 -18.41 14.44
N ASN A 376 23.82 -19.14 13.78
CA ASN A 376 24.05 -19.80 12.50
C ASN A 376 23.77 -18.87 11.31
N VAL A 377 24.64 -17.90 11.05
CA VAL A 377 24.45 -16.90 9.99
C VAL A 377 24.33 -17.50 8.59
N ILE A 378 25.09 -18.55 8.28
CA ILE A 378 25.06 -19.21 6.94
C ILE A 378 23.70 -19.90 6.72
N GLU A 379 23.21 -20.62 7.71
CA GLU A 379 21.91 -21.32 7.63
C GLU A 379 20.73 -20.34 7.62
N SER A 380 20.84 -19.20 8.29
CA SER A 380 19.85 -18.12 8.20
C SER A 380 19.76 -17.54 6.78
N MET A 381 20.89 -17.33 6.10
CA MET A 381 20.88 -16.89 4.70
C MET A 381 20.33 -17.97 3.75
N GLN A 382 20.59 -19.25 4.01
CA GLN A 382 19.99 -20.36 3.24
C GLN A 382 18.46 -20.42 3.42
N ALA A 383 17.94 -20.12 4.63
CA ALA A 383 16.51 -20.04 4.84
C ALA A 383 15.84 -18.98 3.94
N LEU A 384 16.50 -17.83 3.72
CA LEU A 384 16.03 -16.80 2.80
C LEU A 384 15.96 -17.25 1.34
N SER A 385 16.82 -18.18 0.90
CA SER A 385 16.76 -18.71 -0.47
C SER A 385 15.45 -19.44 -0.77
N GLY A 386 14.76 -19.94 0.26
CA GLY A 386 13.43 -20.54 0.16
C GLY A 386 12.30 -19.56 -0.23
N ILE A 387 12.58 -18.25 -0.28
CA ILE A 387 11.61 -17.22 -0.70
C ILE A 387 11.39 -17.23 -2.22
N ALA A 388 12.35 -17.67 -3.01
CA ALA A 388 12.29 -17.64 -4.48
C ALA A 388 11.01 -18.29 -5.07
N PRO A 389 10.58 -19.48 -4.65
CA PRO A 389 9.32 -20.06 -5.14
C PRO A 389 8.08 -19.22 -4.81
N ILE A 390 8.07 -18.53 -3.67
CA ILE A 390 6.97 -17.65 -3.26
C ILE A 390 6.90 -16.43 -4.18
N VAL A 391 8.05 -15.83 -4.48
CA VAL A 391 8.17 -14.69 -5.41
C VAL A 391 7.69 -15.09 -6.80
N VAL A 392 8.10 -16.26 -7.30
CA VAL A 392 7.65 -16.77 -8.61
C VAL A 392 6.14 -16.97 -8.63
N LEU A 393 5.56 -17.57 -7.58
CA LEU A 393 4.12 -17.80 -7.50
C LEU A 393 3.32 -16.50 -7.36
N LEU A 394 3.83 -15.49 -6.67
CA LEU A 394 3.14 -14.21 -6.49
C LEU A 394 3.45 -13.18 -7.59
N SER A 395 4.49 -13.41 -8.41
CA SER A 395 4.92 -12.43 -9.41
C SER A 395 3.82 -11.99 -10.40
N PRO A 396 2.91 -12.85 -10.89
CA PRO A 396 1.80 -12.39 -11.74
C PRO A 396 0.86 -11.42 -11.02
N TYR A 397 0.57 -11.66 -9.74
CA TYR A 397 -0.25 -10.73 -8.94
C TYR A 397 0.48 -9.41 -8.70
N ILE A 398 1.74 -9.48 -8.25
CA ILE A 398 2.57 -8.30 -8.00
C ILE A 398 2.64 -7.44 -9.26
N TYR A 399 2.92 -8.06 -10.40
CA TYR A 399 2.98 -7.36 -11.68
C TYR A 399 1.62 -6.74 -12.05
N ALA A 400 0.54 -7.49 -11.96
CA ALA A 400 -0.79 -7.02 -12.34
C ALA A 400 -1.26 -5.85 -11.48
N PHE A 401 -1.08 -5.91 -10.16
CA PHE A 401 -1.40 -4.80 -9.27
C PHE A 401 -0.59 -3.55 -9.60
N HIS A 402 0.70 -3.70 -9.90
CA HIS A 402 1.56 -2.56 -10.23
C HIS A 402 1.23 -1.95 -11.60
N SER A 403 1.11 -2.78 -12.63
CA SER A 403 0.90 -2.31 -14.01
C SER A 403 -0.46 -1.64 -14.20
N GLN A 404 -1.46 -2.04 -13.43
CA GLN A 404 -2.81 -1.48 -13.50
C GLN A 404 -3.05 -0.28 -12.57
N ALA A 405 -2.06 0.11 -11.77
CA ALA A 405 -2.16 1.23 -10.84
C ALA A 405 -1.48 2.49 -11.40
N PRO A 406 -2.17 3.32 -12.19
CA PRO A 406 -1.59 4.56 -12.68
C PRO A 406 -1.41 5.55 -11.55
N SER A 407 -0.44 6.45 -11.68
CA SER A 407 -0.26 7.53 -10.72
C SER A 407 -1.51 8.44 -10.66
N ARG A 408 -2.20 8.45 -9.52
CA ARG A 408 -3.34 9.37 -9.30
C ARG A 408 -2.96 10.82 -9.52
N ARG A 409 -1.76 11.24 -9.11
CA ARG A 409 -1.25 12.60 -9.32
C ARG A 409 -1.16 12.93 -10.81
N TRP A 410 -0.65 12.00 -11.60
CA TRP A 410 -0.57 12.18 -13.04
C TRP A 410 -1.96 12.33 -13.66
N LEU A 411 -2.90 11.45 -13.32
CA LEU A 411 -4.29 11.55 -13.79
C LEU A 411 -4.96 12.85 -13.36
N GLN A 412 -4.83 13.25 -12.10
CA GLN A 412 -5.36 14.53 -11.61
C GLN A 412 -4.76 15.71 -12.38
N GLY A 413 -3.45 15.68 -12.66
CA GLY A 413 -2.75 16.67 -13.48
C GLY A 413 -3.32 16.73 -14.90
N VAL A 414 -3.49 15.59 -15.55
CA VAL A 414 -4.10 15.49 -16.89
C VAL A 414 -5.50 16.10 -16.90
N PHE A 415 -6.37 15.67 -15.97
CA PHE A 415 -7.73 16.18 -15.91
C PHE A 415 -7.79 17.68 -15.62
N ARG A 416 -7.01 18.16 -14.65
CA ARG A 416 -6.95 19.59 -14.32
C ARG A 416 -6.50 20.44 -15.54
N GLN A 417 -5.50 19.95 -16.28
CA GLN A 417 -4.99 20.61 -17.49
C GLN A 417 -5.99 20.57 -18.64
N MET A 418 -6.69 19.46 -18.81
CA MET A 418 -7.59 19.24 -19.94
C MET A 418 -8.98 19.83 -19.73
N THR A 419 -9.56 19.63 -18.54
CA THR A 419 -10.97 19.96 -18.26
C THR A 419 -11.12 21.11 -17.24
N GLY A 420 -10.05 21.53 -16.58
CA GLY A 420 -10.09 22.47 -15.45
C GLY A 420 -10.60 21.89 -14.14
N ALA A 421 -11.05 20.61 -14.11
CA ALA A 421 -11.62 19.95 -12.95
C ALA A 421 -11.01 18.54 -12.77
N ILE A 422 -11.13 18.00 -11.57
CA ILE A 422 -10.77 16.64 -11.24
C ILE A 422 -12.07 15.82 -11.15
N PRO A 423 -12.22 14.68 -11.84
CA PRO A 423 -13.43 13.87 -11.79
C PRO A 423 -13.64 13.22 -10.41
N PRO A 424 -14.89 12.91 -10.02
CA PRO A 424 -15.22 12.38 -8.70
C PRO A 424 -14.37 11.17 -8.25
N PRO A 425 -14.07 10.16 -9.08
CA PRO A 425 -13.24 9.03 -8.67
C PRO A 425 -11.83 9.45 -8.23
N LEU A 426 -11.28 10.52 -8.83
CA LEU A 426 -9.96 11.05 -8.49
C LEU A 426 -10.00 12.09 -7.36
N GLN A 427 -11.17 12.63 -7.00
CA GLN A 427 -11.35 13.54 -5.86
C GLN A 427 -11.38 12.79 -4.52
N ASN A 428 -11.61 11.48 -4.53
CA ASN A 428 -11.72 10.70 -3.32
C ASN A 428 -10.41 10.77 -2.51
N ARG A 429 -10.47 11.33 -1.29
CA ARG A 429 -9.37 11.49 -0.35
C ARG A 429 -9.38 10.43 0.75
N LYS A 430 -9.72 9.21 0.40
CA LYS A 430 -9.68 8.10 1.35
C LYS A 430 -8.25 7.76 1.70
N ARG A 431 -7.87 7.84 2.98
CA ARG A 431 -6.53 7.57 3.47
C ARG A 431 -6.50 6.33 4.36
N ALA A 432 -5.42 5.55 4.24
CA ALA A 432 -5.16 4.38 5.04
C ALA A 432 -4.03 4.65 6.03
N TRP A 433 -4.26 4.45 7.32
CA TRP A 433 -3.27 4.64 8.38
C TRP A 433 -2.75 3.31 8.88
N PHE A 434 -1.54 2.93 8.48
CA PHE A 434 -0.90 1.67 8.83
C PHE A 434 -0.17 1.78 10.16
N THR A 435 -0.43 0.83 11.07
CA THR A 435 0.21 0.79 12.38
C THR A 435 0.34 -0.63 12.92
N ASP A 436 1.45 -0.90 13.61
CA ASP A 436 1.67 -2.12 14.39
C ASP A 436 1.17 -1.97 15.84
N THR A 437 0.90 -0.75 16.31
CA THR A 437 0.51 -0.42 17.66
C THR A 437 -0.84 0.31 17.68
N LEU A 438 -1.84 -0.25 18.33
CA LEU A 438 -3.15 0.37 18.48
C LEU A 438 -3.78 0.11 19.86
N GLU A 439 -3.49 -1.04 20.47
CA GLU A 439 -3.94 -1.43 21.80
C GLU A 439 -2.90 -1.16 22.88
N ASP A 440 -1.68 -0.88 22.46
CA ASP A 440 -0.58 -0.62 23.38
C ASP A 440 -0.82 0.66 24.17
N VAL A 441 -0.50 0.60 25.45
CA VAL A 441 -0.57 1.76 26.34
C VAL A 441 0.61 2.68 26.06
N ASN A 442 0.53 3.43 24.96
CA ASN A 442 1.58 4.37 24.58
C ASN A 442 1.02 5.61 23.86
N GLY A 443 1.85 6.65 23.77
CA GLY A 443 1.47 7.92 23.15
C GLY A 443 1.18 7.82 21.62
N VAL A 444 1.69 6.79 20.95
CA VAL A 444 1.47 6.55 19.52
C VAL A 444 0.03 6.09 19.28
N ALA A 445 -0.39 5.04 19.99
CA ALA A 445 -1.75 4.50 19.90
C ALA A 445 -2.80 5.58 20.23
N ASN A 446 -2.57 6.34 21.31
CA ASN A 446 -3.46 7.45 21.70
C ASN A 446 -3.54 8.52 20.59
N THR A 447 -2.41 8.90 19.98
CA THR A 447 -2.40 9.87 18.89
C THR A 447 -3.18 9.38 17.69
N ILE A 448 -2.98 8.12 17.27
CA ILE A 448 -3.70 7.53 16.13
C ILE A 448 -5.20 7.53 16.40
N ARG A 449 -5.64 7.08 17.57
CA ARG A 449 -7.07 7.05 17.95
C ARG A 449 -7.69 8.45 17.96
N LYS A 450 -7.06 9.41 18.62
CA LYS A 450 -7.57 10.80 18.71
C LYS A 450 -7.61 11.50 17.34
N MET A 451 -6.55 11.35 16.53
CA MET A 451 -6.51 11.91 15.18
C MET A 451 -7.57 11.25 14.28
N THR A 452 -7.74 9.93 14.36
CA THR A 452 -8.76 9.24 13.57
C THR A 452 -10.16 9.64 13.99
N ALA A 453 -10.43 9.74 15.28
CA ALA A 453 -11.72 10.22 15.80
C ALA A 453 -12.03 11.66 15.35
N ALA A 454 -11.02 12.55 15.37
CA ALA A 454 -11.17 13.92 14.85
C ALA A 454 -11.45 13.94 13.34
N GLY A 455 -10.81 13.05 12.58
CA GLY A 455 -11.04 12.88 11.15
C GLY A 455 -12.46 12.42 10.83
N VAL A 456 -12.95 11.43 11.55
CA VAL A 456 -14.35 10.96 11.43
C VAL A 456 -15.35 12.09 11.75
N ALA A 457 -15.10 12.82 12.84
CA ALA A 457 -15.92 13.95 13.22
C ALA A 457 -15.92 15.09 12.16
N ALA A 458 -14.82 15.24 11.42
CA ALA A 458 -14.70 16.16 10.30
C ALA A 458 -15.31 15.63 8.98
N GLY A 459 -15.83 14.40 8.95
CA GLY A 459 -16.40 13.77 7.76
C GLY A 459 -15.37 13.21 6.78
N GLU A 460 -14.08 13.12 7.19
CA GLU A 460 -13.02 12.62 6.35
C GLU A 460 -12.95 11.08 6.35
N LYS A 461 -12.53 10.51 5.22
CA LYS A 461 -12.45 9.05 5.03
C LYS A 461 -11.07 8.54 5.43
N LEU A 462 -10.88 8.30 6.71
CA LEU A 462 -9.66 7.74 7.29
C LEU A 462 -9.94 6.37 7.90
N ILE A 463 -9.17 5.36 7.51
CA ILE A 463 -9.27 3.99 8.02
C ILE A 463 -7.93 3.57 8.58
N VAL A 464 -7.89 3.12 9.83
CA VAL A 464 -6.70 2.51 10.42
C VAL A 464 -6.58 1.06 9.95
N ILE A 465 -5.42 0.68 9.47
CA ILE A 465 -5.11 -0.68 9.02
C ILE A 465 -4.08 -1.29 9.97
N THR A 466 -4.44 -2.42 10.56
CA THR A 466 -3.58 -3.15 11.48
C THR A 466 -3.71 -4.67 11.28
N SER A 467 -2.82 -5.43 11.91
CA SER A 467 -2.86 -6.89 11.89
C SER A 467 -2.67 -7.43 13.30
N ARG A 468 -3.77 -7.81 13.93
CA ARG A 468 -3.79 -8.35 15.29
C ARG A 468 -4.75 -9.54 15.38
N ARG A 469 -4.41 -10.55 16.20
CA ARG A 469 -5.23 -11.73 16.39
C ARG A 469 -6.53 -11.40 17.12
N ASP A 470 -6.40 -10.71 18.22
CA ASP A 470 -7.49 -10.32 19.11
C ASP A 470 -7.45 -8.79 19.25
N LEU A 471 -8.27 -8.08 18.48
CA LEU A 471 -8.38 -6.63 18.53
C LEU A 471 -9.66 -6.27 19.29
N THR A 472 -9.53 -5.42 20.32
CA THR A 472 -10.64 -4.97 21.17
C THR A 472 -11.09 -3.54 20.90
N VAL A 473 -10.29 -2.77 20.12
CA VAL A 473 -10.60 -1.37 19.77
C VAL A 473 -11.67 -1.34 18.68
N ASP A 474 -12.78 -0.63 18.94
CA ASP A 474 -13.95 -0.52 18.05
C ASP A 474 -14.51 0.92 17.95
N ASP A 475 -13.86 1.89 18.59
CA ASP A 475 -14.31 3.30 18.70
C ASP A 475 -13.91 4.17 17.49
N ILE A 476 -13.18 3.62 16.54
CA ILE A 476 -12.73 4.29 15.30
C ILE A 476 -12.82 3.34 14.09
N PRO A 477 -12.83 3.86 12.85
CA PRO A 477 -12.81 3.02 11.65
C PRO A 477 -11.51 2.22 11.55
N ILE A 478 -11.60 0.90 11.72
CA ILE A 478 -10.45 -0.02 11.67
C ILE A 478 -10.72 -1.14 10.67
N LYS A 479 -9.74 -1.45 9.85
CA LYS A 479 -9.63 -2.71 9.14
C LYS A 479 -8.53 -3.54 9.76
N ASN A 480 -8.92 -4.52 10.55
CA ASN A 480 -8.00 -5.49 11.11
C ASN A 480 -7.86 -6.70 10.17
N PHE A 481 -6.63 -7.09 9.89
CA PHE A 481 -6.30 -8.33 9.18
C PHE A 481 -5.77 -9.34 10.18
N ARG A 482 -6.27 -10.57 10.11
CA ARG A 482 -5.75 -11.62 10.96
C ARG A 482 -4.30 -11.92 10.59
N PRO A 483 -3.33 -11.84 11.52
CA PRO A 483 -1.94 -12.13 11.22
C PRO A 483 -1.73 -13.60 10.86
N ILE A 484 -0.80 -13.86 9.97
CA ILE A 484 -0.35 -15.21 9.60
C ILE A 484 0.35 -15.85 10.81
N GLY A 485 1.13 -15.06 11.53
CA GLY A 485 1.79 -15.41 12.77
C GLY A 485 2.16 -14.18 13.58
N GLU A 486 2.50 -14.40 14.83
CA GLU A 486 2.96 -13.37 15.77
C GLU A 486 4.25 -13.82 16.42
N PHE A 487 5.13 -12.90 16.73
CA PHE A 487 6.37 -13.16 17.43
C PHE A 487 6.63 -12.06 18.49
N GLU A 488 7.24 -12.47 19.58
CA GLU A 488 7.59 -11.59 20.69
C GLU A 488 9.04 -11.14 20.54
N LEU A 489 9.30 -9.86 20.77
CA LEU A 489 10.66 -9.34 20.83
C LEU A 489 11.25 -9.69 22.19
N PRO A 490 12.45 -10.32 22.26
CA PRO A 490 13.02 -10.85 23.52
C PRO A 490 13.20 -9.85 24.65
N GLU A 491 13.38 -8.57 24.31
CA GLU A 491 13.63 -7.49 25.27
C GLU A 491 12.43 -6.55 25.44
N TYR A 492 11.32 -6.85 24.75
CA TYR A 492 10.09 -6.07 24.75
C TYR A 492 8.88 -7.00 24.87
N GLU A 493 8.78 -7.73 25.97
CA GLU A 493 7.74 -8.74 26.23
C GLU A 493 6.30 -8.24 26.10
N LEU A 494 6.09 -6.94 26.13
CA LEU A 494 4.78 -6.31 25.96
C LEU A 494 4.46 -5.98 24.50
N GLN A 495 5.39 -6.14 23.55
CA GLN A 495 5.16 -5.78 22.16
C GLN A 495 5.27 -7.00 21.24
N ARG A 496 4.11 -7.52 20.84
CA ARG A 496 4.01 -8.57 19.83
C ARG A 496 4.03 -7.95 18.46
N LEU A 497 4.96 -8.39 17.63
CA LEU A 497 4.97 -8.06 16.23
C LEU A 497 4.20 -9.11 15.43
N SER A 498 3.34 -8.66 14.54
CA SER A 498 2.52 -9.52 13.70
C SER A 498 3.11 -9.66 12.32
N PHE A 499 3.07 -10.86 11.74
CA PHE A 499 3.38 -11.07 10.33
C PHE A 499 2.06 -10.91 9.53
N PRO A 500 1.86 -9.79 8.82
CA PRO A 500 0.58 -9.49 8.19
C PRO A 500 0.39 -10.22 6.86
N PRO A 501 -0.87 -10.45 6.43
CA PRO A 501 -1.20 -11.04 5.12
C PRO A 501 -1.06 -9.98 4.01
N ILE A 502 0.16 -9.82 3.51
CA ILE A 502 0.58 -8.71 2.63
C ILE A 502 -0.30 -8.58 1.38
N MET A 503 -0.54 -9.71 0.68
CA MET A 503 -1.30 -9.66 -0.58
C MET A 503 -2.79 -9.37 -0.36
N GLN A 504 -3.37 -9.84 0.76
CA GLN A 504 -4.76 -9.52 1.11
C GLN A 504 -4.90 -8.03 1.45
N ILE A 505 -3.90 -7.46 2.11
CA ILE A 505 -3.86 -6.02 2.40
C ILE A 505 -3.72 -5.22 1.10
N LEU A 506 -2.85 -5.64 0.18
CA LEU A 506 -2.67 -5.00 -1.13
C LEU A 506 -3.96 -4.97 -1.94
N ASP A 507 -4.64 -6.12 -2.04
CA ASP A 507 -5.93 -6.25 -2.69
C ASP A 507 -7.02 -5.37 -2.04
N TYR A 508 -7.05 -5.32 -0.71
CA TYR A 508 -7.98 -4.44 0.01
C TYR A 508 -7.71 -2.97 -0.30
N VAL A 509 -6.44 -2.56 -0.26
CA VAL A 509 -6.06 -1.16 -0.54
C VAL A 509 -6.45 -0.76 -1.96
N GLN A 510 -6.24 -1.63 -2.94
CA GLN A 510 -6.61 -1.39 -4.33
C GLN A 510 -8.14 -1.29 -4.50
N ARG A 511 -8.91 -2.26 -3.98
CA ARG A 511 -10.38 -2.28 -4.11
C ARG A 511 -11.07 -1.10 -3.42
N GLU A 512 -10.54 -0.68 -2.28
CA GLU A 512 -11.06 0.46 -1.53
C GLU A 512 -10.64 1.82 -2.10
N GLN A 513 -9.80 1.83 -3.14
CA GLN A 513 -9.38 3.03 -3.87
C GLN A 513 -8.80 4.13 -2.95
N PHE A 514 -7.91 3.74 -2.04
CA PHE A 514 -7.21 4.72 -1.21
C PHE A 514 -6.37 5.68 -2.06
N SER A 515 -6.24 6.91 -1.62
CA SER A 515 -5.44 7.95 -2.27
C SER A 515 -4.05 8.12 -1.64
N GLU A 516 -3.94 7.81 -0.36
CA GLU A 516 -2.70 7.99 0.41
C GLU A 516 -2.57 6.90 1.48
N ILE A 517 -1.33 6.51 1.75
CA ILE A 517 -0.96 5.62 2.85
C ILE A 517 -0.13 6.40 3.87
N ILE A 518 -0.59 6.38 5.12
CA ILE A 518 0.12 6.94 6.28
C ILE A 518 0.77 5.79 7.03
N ILE A 519 2.08 5.87 7.25
CA ILE A 519 2.89 4.86 7.95
C ILE A 519 3.29 5.40 9.30
N SER A 520 2.77 4.81 10.37
CA SER A 520 2.98 5.29 11.75
C SER A 520 4.07 4.54 12.51
N THR A 521 4.36 3.32 12.08
CA THR A 521 5.36 2.47 12.74
C THR A 521 6.30 1.85 11.71
N PRO A 522 7.59 1.68 12.02
CA PRO A 522 8.54 1.06 11.10
C PRO A 522 8.56 -0.47 11.20
N GLY A 523 7.50 -1.07 11.74
CA GLY A 523 7.34 -2.51 11.87
C GLY A 523 6.75 -3.18 10.62
N PRO A 524 6.32 -4.44 10.73
CA PRO A 524 5.78 -5.21 9.61
C PRO A 524 4.59 -4.55 8.90
N MET A 525 3.71 -3.88 9.66
CA MET A 525 2.58 -3.14 9.07
C MET A 525 3.06 -1.91 8.30
N GLY A 526 4.05 -1.18 8.82
CA GLY A 526 4.64 -0.05 8.11
C GLY A 526 5.31 -0.45 6.81
N LEU A 527 6.08 -1.54 6.82
CA LEU A 527 6.68 -2.12 5.61
C LEU A 527 5.63 -2.59 4.60
N THR A 528 4.55 -3.21 5.08
CA THR A 528 3.42 -3.62 4.24
C THR A 528 2.73 -2.41 3.61
N GLY A 529 2.51 -1.35 4.38
CA GLY A 529 1.96 -0.08 3.87
C GLY A 529 2.86 0.55 2.80
N LEU A 530 4.18 0.58 3.04
CA LEU A 530 5.14 1.08 2.05
C LEU A 530 5.11 0.25 0.76
N LEU A 531 5.10 -1.07 0.88
CA LEU A 531 5.02 -1.97 -0.28
C LEU A 531 3.72 -1.73 -1.05
N ALA A 532 2.58 -1.68 -0.37
CA ALA A 532 1.28 -1.40 -0.99
C ALA A 532 1.27 -0.05 -1.70
N ALA A 533 1.84 1.00 -1.09
CA ALA A 533 1.94 2.31 -1.71
C ALA A 533 2.79 2.30 -2.98
N LYS A 534 3.95 1.65 -2.95
CA LYS A 534 4.83 1.53 -4.13
C LYS A 534 4.20 0.71 -5.23
N MET A 535 3.53 -0.40 -4.87
CA MET A 535 2.84 -1.25 -5.84
C MET A 535 1.66 -0.55 -6.52
N LEU A 536 0.92 0.28 -5.76
CA LEU A 536 -0.28 0.96 -6.24
C LEU A 536 -0.06 2.43 -6.60
N ASN A 537 1.19 2.89 -6.68
CA ASN A 537 1.56 4.27 -6.99
C ASN A 537 0.80 5.32 -6.14
N LEU A 538 0.61 5.01 -4.84
CA LEU A 538 -0.09 5.88 -3.90
C LEU A 538 0.86 6.87 -3.23
N GLN A 539 0.33 8.02 -2.86
CA GLN A 539 1.03 8.99 -2.02
C GLN A 539 1.32 8.39 -0.64
N THR A 540 2.43 8.81 -0.04
CA THR A 540 2.87 8.27 1.24
C THR A 540 3.27 9.34 2.23
N SER A 541 2.82 9.16 3.48
CA SER A 541 3.28 9.94 4.62
C SER A 541 3.83 9.01 5.69
N GLY A 542 5.01 9.28 6.18
CA GLY A 542 5.61 8.56 7.31
C GLY A 542 5.56 9.42 8.57
N ILE A 543 5.36 8.82 9.74
CA ILE A 543 5.38 9.53 11.01
C ILE A 543 6.45 8.92 11.92
N TYR A 544 7.44 9.71 12.29
CA TYR A 544 8.49 9.32 13.21
C TYR A 544 8.05 9.60 14.66
N HIS A 545 7.37 8.64 15.24
CA HIS A 545 6.84 8.77 16.61
C HIS A 545 7.88 8.50 17.69
N THR A 546 8.80 7.56 17.45
CA THR A 546 9.68 6.98 18.47
C THR A 546 11.11 6.99 17.97
N ASP A 547 12.05 7.39 18.83
CA ASP A 547 13.49 7.34 18.56
C ASP A 547 14.03 5.92 18.75
N ILE A 548 13.70 5.03 17.79
CA ILE A 548 14.11 3.63 17.84
C ILE A 548 15.64 3.47 17.88
N PRO A 549 16.45 4.20 17.11
CA PRO A 549 17.89 4.09 17.21
C PRO A 549 18.44 4.37 18.63
N GLU A 550 17.90 5.40 19.27
CA GLU A 550 18.30 5.72 20.65
C GLU A 550 17.84 4.64 21.63
N TYR A 551 16.64 4.08 21.44
CA TYR A 551 16.18 2.93 22.25
C TYR A 551 17.09 1.71 22.06
N VAL A 552 17.47 1.39 20.83
CA VAL A 552 18.42 0.31 20.54
C VAL A 552 19.75 0.56 21.27
N ARG A 553 20.28 1.80 21.21
CA ARG A 553 21.50 2.18 21.90
C ARG A 553 21.43 1.96 23.41
N ILE A 554 20.33 2.38 24.04
CA ILE A 554 20.14 2.26 25.50
C ILE A 554 19.94 0.81 25.94
N LEU A 555 19.20 0.02 25.14
CA LEU A 555 18.88 -1.38 25.50
C LEU A 555 20.04 -2.34 25.24
N THR A 556 20.82 -2.10 24.20
CA THR A 556 21.89 -3.02 23.78
C THR A 556 23.28 -2.52 24.16
N GLU A 557 23.43 -1.23 24.47
CA GLU A 557 24.72 -0.54 24.68
C GLU A 557 25.68 -0.68 23.47
N ASP A 558 25.13 -1.05 22.28
CA ASP A 558 25.89 -1.34 21.07
C ASP A 558 25.70 -0.25 20.01
N ARG A 559 26.77 0.48 19.68
CA ARG A 559 26.80 1.53 18.67
C ARG A 559 26.64 1.01 17.24
N PHE A 560 27.01 -0.24 16.98
CA PHE A 560 26.81 -0.84 15.65
C PHE A 560 25.31 -1.08 15.40
N LEU A 561 24.61 -1.64 16.38
CA LEU A 561 23.16 -1.83 16.30
C LEU A 561 22.41 -0.49 16.20
N GLU A 562 22.84 0.54 16.92
CA GLU A 562 22.31 1.90 16.77
C GLU A 562 22.49 2.41 15.33
N SER A 563 23.68 2.25 14.74
CA SER A 563 23.96 2.67 13.36
C SER A 563 23.12 1.90 12.34
N LEU A 564 22.91 0.61 12.57
CA LEU A 564 22.05 -0.22 11.72
C LEU A 564 20.57 0.25 11.82
N ALA A 565 20.11 0.56 13.02
CA ALA A 565 18.77 1.12 13.22
C ALA A 565 18.61 2.46 12.50
N TRP A 566 19.59 3.37 12.58
CA TRP A 566 19.59 4.61 11.82
C TRP A 566 19.54 4.38 10.31
N SER A 567 20.33 3.44 9.81
CA SER A 567 20.36 3.09 8.38
C SER A 567 19.00 2.58 7.90
N TYR A 568 18.35 1.74 8.71
CA TYR A 568 17.00 1.25 8.44
C TYR A 568 15.98 2.39 8.44
N MET A 569 15.99 3.26 9.45
CA MET A 569 15.07 4.41 9.52
C MET A 569 15.26 5.37 8.35
N HIS A 570 16.51 5.67 8.02
CA HIS A 570 16.84 6.53 6.89
C HIS A 570 16.37 5.94 5.55
N TRP A 571 16.55 4.63 5.37
CA TRP A 571 16.03 3.92 4.20
C TRP A 571 14.50 3.96 4.15
N LEU A 572 13.80 3.58 5.23
CA LEU A 572 12.34 3.49 5.25
C LEU A 572 11.69 4.86 4.99
N TYR A 573 12.08 5.87 5.76
CA TYR A 573 11.50 7.21 5.64
C TYR A 573 12.01 7.95 4.39
N GLY A 574 13.14 7.56 3.82
CA GLY A 574 13.60 8.02 2.51
C GLY A 574 12.67 7.64 1.37
N GLN A 575 11.95 6.53 1.52
CA GLN A 575 11.02 6.01 0.50
C GLN A 575 9.66 6.72 0.47
N VAL A 576 9.28 7.48 1.50
CA VAL A 576 7.99 8.17 1.57
C VAL A 576 8.08 9.60 1.03
N ASP A 577 6.95 10.17 0.63
CA ASP A 577 6.87 11.53 0.06
C ASP A 577 7.01 12.61 1.12
N THR A 578 6.38 12.41 2.29
CA THR A 578 6.40 13.35 3.42
C THR A 578 6.72 12.61 4.71
N VAL A 579 7.56 13.18 5.57
CA VAL A 579 7.86 12.63 6.90
C VAL A 579 7.46 13.64 7.97
N PHE A 580 6.60 13.22 8.86
CA PHE A 580 6.25 13.98 10.04
C PHE A 580 7.15 13.60 11.20
N VAL A 581 7.75 14.59 11.83
CA VAL A 581 8.53 14.47 13.07
C VAL A 581 7.83 15.23 14.18
N ASN A 582 8.11 14.88 15.43
CA ASN A 582 7.33 15.38 16.56
C ASN A 582 7.81 16.74 17.09
N SER A 583 9.05 17.17 16.77
CA SER A 583 9.65 18.42 17.28
C SER A 583 10.69 18.98 16.32
N GLU A 584 11.04 20.26 16.46
CA GLU A 584 12.09 20.91 15.66
C GLU A 584 13.48 20.32 15.97
N GLN A 585 13.70 19.86 17.21
CA GLN A 585 14.94 19.14 17.55
C GLN A 585 15.09 17.89 16.74
N TYR A 586 14.06 17.07 16.62
CA TYR A 586 14.08 15.86 15.79
C TYR A 586 14.14 16.20 14.30
N ARG A 587 13.48 17.25 13.86
CA ARG A 587 13.61 17.74 12.49
C ARG A 587 15.05 18.09 12.16
N LYS A 588 15.71 18.85 13.03
CA LYS A 588 17.13 19.18 12.89
C LYS A 588 18.03 17.94 12.93
N CYS A 589 17.78 17.02 13.85
CA CYS A 589 18.50 15.75 13.96
C CYS A 589 18.49 14.95 12.65
N TRP A 590 17.35 14.91 11.94
CA TRP A 590 17.22 14.26 10.64
C TRP A 590 17.96 15.01 9.53
N ILE A 591 17.87 16.35 9.51
CA ILE A 591 18.59 17.21 8.55
C ILE A 591 20.10 17.04 8.72
N ASP A 592 20.61 17.07 9.95
CA ASP A 592 22.03 16.92 10.26
C ASP A 592 22.57 15.54 9.82
N ARG A 593 21.69 14.54 9.65
CA ARG A 593 21.97 13.21 9.10
C ARG A 593 21.75 13.10 7.58
N GLY A 594 21.55 14.23 6.88
CA GLY A 594 21.45 14.29 5.42
C GLY A 594 20.04 14.02 4.86
N PHE A 595 19.00 14.11 5.67
CA PHE A 595 17.63 13.99 5.17
C PHE A 595 17.14 15.31 4.56
N ALA A 596 16.39 15.23 3.45
CA ALA A 596 15.90 16.38 2.71
C ALA A 596 14.91 17.22 3.53
N PRO A 597 15.22 18.49 3.82
CA PRO A 597 14.41 19.35 4.71
C PRO A 597 12.98 19.55 4.23
N GLU A 598 12.76 19.58 2.90
CA GLU A 598 11.45 19.79 2.28
C GLU A 598 10.47 18.65 2.53
N LYS A 599 10.98 17.42 2.75
CA LYS A 599 10.17 16.28 3.12
C LYS A 599 9.74 16.28 4.58
N LEU A 600 10.44 17.03 5.45
CA LEU A 600 10.22 17.01 6.89
C LEU A 600 9.19 18.06 7.31
N LYS A 601 8.14 17.62 7.99
CA LYS A 601 7.08 18.45 8.56
C LYS A 601 6.92 18.16 10.05
N ILE A 602 6.47 19.13 10.82
CA ILE A 602 6.14 18.91 12.24
C ILE A 602 4.74 18.33 12.33
N LEU A 603 4.61 17.23 13.08
CA LEU A 603 3.31 16.61 13.36
C LEU A 603 2.51 17.48 14.32
N PRO A 604 1.35 18.03 13.91
CA PRO A 604 0.47 18.74 14.82
C PRO A 604 -0.03 17.82 15.94
N ARG A 605 -0.10 18.36 17.16
CA ARG A 605 -0.57 17.63 18.32
C ARG A 605 -1.75 18.34 18.95
N GLY A 606 -2.80 17.59 19.21
CA GLY A 606 -3.98 18.06 19.92
C GLY A 606 -3.93 17.72 21.40
N LEU A 607 -4.84 18.34 22.13
CA LEU A 607 -5.01 18.17 23.56
C LEU A 607 -6.50 18.26 23.90
N ASP A 608 -6.92 17.50 24.90
CA ASP A 608 -8.28 17.58 25.48
C ASP A 608 -8.24 18.51 26.69
N THR A 609 -8.47 19.79 26.46
CA THR A 609 -8.40 20.83 27.50
C THR A 609 -9.59 20.82 28.46
N ASP A 610 -10.68 20.10 28.11
CA ASP A 610 -11.83 19.89 28.99
C ASP A 610 -11.57 18.75 29.98
N LEU A 611 -10.92 17.70 29.50
CA LEU A 611 -10.48 16.60 30.36
C LEU A 611 -9.35 17.05 31.27
N PHE A 612 -8.28 17.64 30.74
CA PHE A 612 -7.15 18.13 31.50
C PHE A 612 -7.35 19.56 31.93
N ASN A 613 -7.88 19.75 33.14
CA ASN A 613 -8.34 21.06 33.66
C ASN A 613 -8.07 21.20 35.18
N PRO A 614 -7.54 22.34 35.66
CA PRO A 614 -7.31 22.61 37.07
C PRO A 614 -8.56 22.48 37.94
N THR A 615 -9.76 22.68 37.38
CA THR A 615 -11.03 22.56 38.10
C THR A 615 -11.30 21.15 38.62
N ARG A 616 -10.57 20.15 38.14
CA ARG A 616 -10.65 18.76 38.64
C ARG A 616 -9.78 18.49 39.85
N ARG A 617 -9.17 19.53 40.46
CA ARG A 617 -8.34 19.40 41.64
C ARG A 617 -9.14 18.83 42.82
N ASP A 618 -8.64 17.74 43.36
CA ASP A 618 -9.21 17.03 44.46
C ASP A 618 -8.10 16.70 45.50
N VAL A 619 -8.11 17.40 46.58
CA VAL A 619 -7.08 17.27 47.64
C VAL A 619 -7.11 15.88 48.28
N SER A 620 -8.26 15.22 48.25
CA SER A 620 -8.45 13.86 48.83
C SER A 620 -8.01 12.73 47.89
N PHE A 621 -7.61 13.05 46.65
CA PHE A 621 -7.24 12.05 45.63
C PHE A 621 -6.03 11.20 46.05
N TRP A 622 -5.11 11.76 46.83
CA TRP A 622 -3.83 11.12 47.08
C TRP A 622 -3.87 10.17 48.28
N PRO A 623 -3.45 8.89 48.16
CA PRO A 623 -3.33 7.95 49.27
C PRO A 623 -2.32 8.45 50.27
N GLY A 624 -2.71 8.50 51.57
CA GLY A 624 -1.81 8.90 52.63
C GLY A 624 -1.49 10.40 52.72
N ALA A 625 -2.28 11.25 52.03
CA ALA A 625 -2.14 12.69 52.18
C ALA A 625 -2.31 13.10 53.62
N GLY A 626 -1.26 13.62 54.26
CA GLY A 626 -1.29 14.10 55.63
C GLY A 626 -2.35 15.19 55.82
N ALA A 627 -3.04 15.18 56.94
CA ALA A 627 -4.15 16.10 57.25
C ALA A 627 -3.77 17.60 57.23
N ASN A 628 -2.50 17.95 57.10
CA ASN A 628 -2.00 19.34 57.28
C ASN A 628 -1.75 20.12 55.97
N GLY A 629 -1.97 19.58 54.80
CA GLY A 629 -1.96 20.32 53.51
C GLY A 629 -0.67 21.06 53.11
N SER A 630 0.42 20.90 53.87
CA SER A 630 1.69 21.64 53.66
C SER A 630 2.68 20.97 52.72
N GLU A 631 2.38 19.76 52.26
CA GLU A 631 3.28 18.96 51.42
C GLU A 631 3.12 19.31 49.93
N VAL A 632 4.24 19.58 49.23
CA VAL A 632 4.26 19.83 47.79
C VAL A 632 4.31 18.50 47.05
N ARG A 633 3.32 18.27 46.20
CA ARG A 633 3.13 17.01 45.44
C ARG A 633 3.82 17.08 44.12
N LEU A 634 4.90 16.30 44.00
CA LEU A 634 5.62 16.11 42.75
C LEU A 634 4.96 14.96 42.01
N LEU A 635 4.65 15.15 40.74
CA LEU A 635 4.03 14.12 39.88
C LEU A 635 4.94 13.74 38.74
N TYR A 636 5.09 12.47 38.50
CA TYR A 636 5.59 11.87 37.25
C TYR A 636 4.49 11.04 36.61
N VAL A 637 4.31 11.17 35.30
CA VAL A 637 3.41 10.31 34.52
C VAL A 637 4.16 9.79 33.31
N GLY A 638 4.17 8.48 33.13
CA GLY A 638 4.83 7.86 31.97
C GLY A 638 5.18 6.39 32.25
N ARG A 639 5.72 5.72 31.20
CA ARG A 639 6.25 4.37 31.37
C ARG A 639 7.40 4.37 32.39
N ILE A 640 7.39 3.42 33.29
CA ILE A 640 8.44 3.29 34.31
C ILE A 640 9.53 2.37 33.72
N SER A 641 10.48 2.97 33.02
CA SER A 641 11.57 2.28 32.33
C SER A 641 12.85 3.12 32.37
N ARG A 642 14.00 2.48 32.14
CA ARG A 642 15.33 3.12 32.30
C ARG A 642 15.55 4.28 31.33
N GLU A 643 15.06 4.17 30.11
CA GLU A 643 15.18 5.21 29.09
C GLU A 643 14.43 6.51 29.40
N LYS A 644 13.70 6.55 30.53
CA LYS A 644 13.01 7.75 31.04
C LYS A 644 13.81 8.53 32.09
N ASP A 645 15.05 8.18 32.30
CA ASP A 645 15.97 8.87 33.21
C ASP A 645 15.44 8.95 34.67
N LEU A 646 14.71 7.91 35.11
CA LEU A 646 14.08 7.91 36.43
C LEU A 646 15.09 7.78 37.56
N ASP A 647 16.31 7.32 37.31
CA ASP A 647 17.43 7.34 38.24
C ASP A 647 17.83 8.78 38.60
N VAL A 648 17.79 9.70 37.59
CA VAL A 648 18.04 11.13 37.81
C VAL A 648 16.95 11.73 38.71
N LEU A 649 15.67 11.35 38.48
CA LEU A 649 14.56 11.80 39.33
C LEU A 649 14.70 11.27 40.76
N ALA A 650 15.06 10.00 40.91
CA ALA A 650 15.24 9.38 42.22
C ALA A 650 16.37 10.08 43.04
N ALA A 651 17.52 10.28 42.39
CA ALA A 651 18.64 10.97 43.02
C ALA A 651 18.29 12.43 43.38
N ALA A 652 17.59 13.14 42.49
CA ALA A 652 17.13 14.50 42.79
C ALA A 652 16.11 14.55 43.94
N TYR A 653 15.15 13.61 43.98
CA TYR A 653 14.18 13.54 45.06
C TYR A 653 14.83 13.29 46.42
N HIS A 654 15.79 12.37 46.53
CA HIS A 654 16.55 12.14 47.78
C HIS A 654 17.25 13.41 48.24
N LYS A 655 17.93 14.13 47.35
CA LYS A 655 18.62 15.38 47.72
C LYS A 655 17.64 16.43 48.24
N VAL A 656 16.48 16.56 47.63
CA VAL A 656 15.46 17.51 48.13
C VAL A 656 14.92 17.08 49.50
N ARG A 657 14.69 15.78 49.71
CA ARG A 657 14.25 15.25 51.02
C ARG A 657 15.28 15.50 52.14
N GLU A 658 16.57 15.36 51.85
CA GLU A 658 17.66 15.66 52.78
C GLU A 658 17.63 17.12 53.27
N THR A 659 17.08 18.06 52.49
CA THR A 659 16.93 19.45 52.93
C THR A 659 15.80 19.68 53.94
N GLY A 660 15.01 18.66 54.27
CA GLY A 660 13.85 18.74 55.15
C GLY A 660 12.61 19.38 54.54
N LEU A 661 12.60 19.67 53.23
CA LEU A 661 11.42 20.22 52.57
C LEU A 661 10.26 19.19 52.53
N PRO A 662 9.03 19.63 52.78
CA PRO A 662 7.86 18.74 52.78
C PRO A 662 7.43 18.48 51.33
N VAL A 663 8.12 17.56 50.65
CA VAL A 663 7.81 17.13 49.28
C VAL A 663 7.44 15.65 49.27
N LYS A 664 6.50 15.25 48.40
CA LYS A 664 6.11 13.85 48.18
C LYS A 664 6.06 13.58 46.70
N LEU A 665 6.67 12.46 46.26
CA LEU A 665 6.70 12.02 44.90
C LEU A 665 5.61 10.97 44.62
N TYR A 666 4.83 11.22 43.54
CA TYR A 666 3.81 10.31 43.03
C TYR A 666 4.16 9.93 41.62
N LEU A 667 4.10 8.62 41.32
CA LEU A 667 4.41 8.07 40.03
C LEU A 667 3.19 7.35 39.47
N VAL A 668 2.79 7.75 38.26
CA VAL A 668 1.70 7.14 37.49
C VAL A 668 2.29 6.44 36.27
N GLY A 669 2.04 5.15 36.14
CA GLY A 669 2.50 4.32 35.02
C GLY A 669 2.92 2.93 35.49
N LEU A 670 3.25 2.10 34.50
CA LEU A 670 3.80 0.76 34.67
C LEU A 670 5.04 0.60 33.80
N GLY A 671 5.88 -0.35 34.11
CA GLY A 671 7.03 -0.68 33.25
C GLY A 671 8.02 -1.61 33.91
N PRO A 672 9.01 -2.12 33.15
CA PRO A 672 9.94 -3.13 33.63
C PRO A 672 10.87 -2.64 34.77
N TYR A 673 10.97 -1.33 34.96
CA TYR A 673 11.81 -0.73 35.97
C TYR A 673 11.06 -0.45 37.31
N SER A 674 9.76 -0.78 37.42
CA SER A 674 8.90 -0.42 38.55
C SER A 674 9.39 -0.98 39.88
N GLU A 675 9.80 -2.25 39.93
CA GLU A 675 10.26 -2.89 41.19
C GLU A 675 11.58 -2.29 41.68
N ALA A 676 12.55 -2.10 40.76
CA ALA A 676 13.84 -1.51 41.09
C ALA A 676 13.69 -0.04 41.54
N LEU A 677 12.84 0.72 40.88
CA LEU A 677 12.59 2.11 41.25
C LEU A 677 11.84 2.23 42.58
N ALA A 678 10.88 1.34 42.86
CA ALA A 678 10.19 1.30 44.16
C ALA A 678 11.15 0.97 45.32
N ALA A 679 12.10 0.06 45.11
CA ALA A 679 13.14 -0.22 46.07
C ALA A 679 14.06 1.00 46.33
N ALA A 680 14.35 1.78 45.29
CA ALA A 680 15.14 3.02 45.39
C ALA A 680 14.36 4.18 45.99
N LEU A 681 13.04 4.18 45.93
CA LEU A 681 12.15 5.27 46.36
C LEU A 681 11.08 4.76 47.36
N PRO A 682 11.46 4.25 48.53
CA PRO A 682 10.52 3.65 49.50
C PRO A 682 9.46 4.63 49.99
N ASP A 683 9.75 5.93 49.96
CA ASP A 683 8.84 6.99 50.39
C ASP A 683 7.92 7.50 49.24
N ALA A 684 8.15 7.14 48.00
CA ALA A 684 7.31 7.56 46.86
C ALA A 684 6.02 6.71 46.78
N VAL A 685 5.00 7.23 46.11
CA VAL A 685 3.73 6.53 45.96
C VAL A 685 3.58 6.11 44.48
N PHE A 686 3.48 4.83 44.25
CA PHE A 686 3.24 4.25 42.95
C PHE A 686 1.75 3.96 42.74
N LEU A 687 1.09 4.66 41.81
CA LEU A 687 -0.35 4.56 41.60
C LEU A 687 -0.74 3.56 40.50
N GLY A 688 0.25 2.94 39.85
CA GLY A 688 0.00 2.10 38.69
C GLY A 688 -0.48 2.91 37.49
N TYR A 689 -1.11 2.22 36.53
CA TYR A 689 -1.63 2.84 35.34
C TYR A 689 -2.95 3.58 35.58
N LEU A 690 -3.00 4.84 35.19
CA LEU A 690 -4.22 5.65 35.21
C LEU A 690 -4.51 6.17 33.79
N SER A 691 -5.79 6.34 33.44
CA SER A 691 -6.24 6.92 32.17
C SER A 691 -7.54 7.72 32.39
N GLY A 692 -7.90 8.56 31.42
CA GLY A 692 -9.14 9.35 31.44
C GLY A 692 -9.26 10.22 32.68
N GLU A 693 -10.43 10.19 33.32
CA GLU A 693 -10.79 11.03 34.47
C GLU A 693 -9.86 10.84 35.69
N PRO A 694 -9.49 9.60 36.11
CA PRO A 694 -8.52 9.41 37.20
C PRO A 694 -7.15 10.04 36.91
N LEU A 695 -6.66 9.96 35.68
CA LEU A 695 -5.41 10.58 35.25
C LEU A 695 -5.51 12.11 35.29
N ALA A 696 -6.59 12.67 34.76
CA ALA A 696 -6.84 14.11 34.78
C ALA A 696 -6.92 14.66 36.23
N ARG A 697 -7.54 13.91 37.15
CA ARG A 697 -7.58 14.26 38.59
C ARG A 697 -6.18 14.19 39.21
N ALA A 698 -5.35 13.19 38.84
CA ALA A 698 -3.98 13.13 39.30
C ALA A 698 -3.18 14.36 38.91
N TYR A 699 -3.23 14.76 37.64
CA TYR A 699 -2.59 16.00 37.18
C TYR A 699 -3.12 17.23 37.95
N ALA A 700 -4.43 17.42 37.96
CA ALA A 700 -5.03 18.60 38.60
C ALA A 700 -4.74 18.72 40.11
N SER A 701 -4.53 17.58 40.79
CA SER A 701 -4.32 17.50 42.21
C SER A 701 -2.85 17.55 42.62
N ALA A 702 -1.91 17.53 41.68
CA ALA A 702 -0.48 17.72 41.92
C ALA A 702 -0.13 19.22 42.04
N ASP A 703 1.13 19.51 42.34
CA ASP A 703 1.64 20.86 42.51
C ASP A 703 2.79 21.18 41.52
N VAL A 704 3.60 20.17 41.16
CA VAL A 704 4.69 20.27 40.18
C VAL A 704 4.77 18.97 39.38
N PHE A 705 4.91 19.10 38.10
CA PHE A 705 5.16 17.96 37.19
C PHE A 705 6.65 17.85 36.89
N VAL A 706 7.25 16.65 37.10
CA VAL A 706 8.69 16.45 36.85
C VAL A 706 8.89 15.35 35.84
N PHE A 707 9.55 15.66 34.72
CA PHE A 707 9.75 14.76 33.60
C PHE A 707 11.18 14.84 33.08
N PRO A 708 12.13 14.07 33.62
CA PRO A 708 13.56 14.16 33.30
C PRO A 708 13.94 13.49 31.96
N SER A 709 13.00 12.83 31.28
CA SER A 709 13.26 12.02 30.08
C SER A 709 13.97 12.81 28.98
N THR A 710 15.02 12.23 28.45
CA THR A 710 15.81 12.73 27.32
C THR A 710 15.42 12.12 25.97
N THR A 711 14.65 11.03 25.99
CA THR A 711 14.32 10.22 24.80
C THR A 711 12.93 10.48 24.20
N ASP A 712 12.09 11.23 24.89
CA ASP A 712 10.76 11.57 24.37
C ASP A 712 10.83 12.48 23.16
N THR A 713 10.18 12.08 22.08
CA THR A 713 10.15 12.84 20.83
C THR A 713 9.23 14.05 20.87
N PHE A 714 8.24 14.08 21.76
CA PHE A 714 7.32 15.19 21.96
C PHE A 714 7.02 15.43 23.45
N GLY A 715 6.44 14.44 24.16
CA GLY A 715 6.01 14.55 25.56
C GLY A 715 4.55 15.01 25.69
N ASN A 716 3.58 14.17 25.29
CA ASN A 716 2.15 14.45 25.49
C ASN A 716 1.83 14.76 26.95
N VAL A 717 2.48 14.08 27.89
CA VAL A 717 2.33 14.26 29.34
C VAL A 717 2.66 15.70 29.81
N ILE A 718 3.53 16.40 29.06
CA ILE A 718 3.88 17.81 29.34
C ILE A 718 2.68 18.72 29.07
N ILE A 719 2.06 18.59 27.89
CA ILE A 719 0.90 19.43 27.55
C ILE A 719 -0.33 19.08 28.39
N GLU A 720 -0.47 17.83 28.83
CA GLU A 720 -1.51 17.40 29.79
C GLU A 720 -1.30 18.03 31.17
N ALA A 721 -0.06 18.03 31.66
CA ALA A 721 0.31 18.70 32.92
C ALA A 721 0.10 20.22 32.83
N GLN A 722 0.56 20.84 31.75
CA GLN A 722 0.38 22.28 31.49
C GLN A 722 -1.11 22.64 31.44
N ALA A 723 -1.94 21.84 30.74
CA ALA A 723 -3.38 22.06 30.67
C ALA A 723 -4.06 21.95 32.06
N SER A 724 -3.55 21.08 32.92
CA SER A 724 -4.01 20.92 34.29
C SER A 724 -3.48 22.01 35.23
N GLY A 725 -2.75 23.02 34.72
CA GLY A 725 -2.26 24.16 35.45
C GLY A 725 -1.00 23.88 36.26
N LEU A 726 -0.21 22.87 35.89
CA LEU A 726 1.04 22.55 36.56
C LEU A 726 2.24 23.24 35.92
N PRO A 727 3.16 23.84 36.69
CA PRO A 727 4.49 24.10 36.21
C PRO A 727 5.21 22.80 35.97
N VAL A 728 6.02 22.74 34.91
CA VAL A 728 6.70 21.50 34.50
C VAL A 728 8.23 21.67 34.63
N ILE A 729 8.91 20.60 35.05
CA ILE A 729 10.37 20.51 35.03
C ILE A 729 10.75 19.48 34.00
N VAL A 730 11.52 19.88 33.00
CA VAL A 730 11.94 19.02 31.86
C VAL A 730 13.44 19.06 31.66
N SER A 731 13.99 18.07 30.97
CA SER A 731 15.39 18.05 30.51
C SER A 731 15.62 19.03 29.35
N ASP A 732 16.86 19.53 29.18
CA ASP A 732 17.30 20.31 28.01
C ASP A 732 17.54 19.49 26.77
N LEU A 733 17.32 18.15 26.82
CA LEU A 733 17.32 17.23 25.70
C LEU A 733 15.94 16.62 25.50
N GLY A 734 15.65 16.25 24.26
CA GLY A 734 14.37 15.65 23.85
C GLY A 734 13.32 16.69 23.42
N GLY A 735 12.20 16.21 22.90
CA GLY A 735 11.06 17.03 22.44
C GLY A 735 10.36 17.81 23.56
N PRO A 736 10.25 17.32 24.79
CA PRO A 736 9.62 18.05 25.92
C PRO A 736 10.13 19.45 26.16
N LYS A 737 11.41 19.72 25.95
CA LYS A 737 12.01 21.04 26.04
C LYS A 737 11.32 22.10 25.19
N GLU A 738 10.86 21.77 24.00
CA GLU A 738 10.24 22.72 23.07
C GLU A 738 8.85 23.19 23.53
N LEU A 739 8.27 22.48 24.51
CA LEU A 739 6.99 22.82 25.10
C LEU A 739 7.12 23.76 26.29
N VAL A 740 8.36 24.06 26.69
CA VAL A 740 8.67 24.84 27.92
C VAL A 740 9.49 26.08 27.58
N GLU A 741 8.92 27.23 27.91
CA GLU A 741 9.64 28.48 27.99
C GLU A 741 10.23 28.62 29.39
N ASP A 742 11.56 28.47 29.51
CA ASP A 742 12.24 28.41 30.81
C ASP A 742 11.89 29.61 31.69
N ARG A 743 11.62 29.35 32.95
CA ARG A 743 11.20 30.33 33.98
C ARG A 743 9.88 31.10 33.70
N VAL A 744 9.16 30.71 32.63
CA VAL A 744 7.87 31.30 32.28
C VAL A 744 6.73 30.33 32.58
N ASN A 745 6.70 29.16 31.93
CA ASN A 745 5.68 28.13 32.09
C ASN A 745 6.22 26.83 32.63
N GLY A 746 7.52 26.80 33.01
CA GLY A 746 8.23 25.66 33.59
C GLY A 746 9.71 25.97 33.77
N LEU A 747 10.48 24.93 34.11
CA LEU A 747 11.92 24.98 34.25
C LEU A 747 12.59 23.94 33.34
N VAL A 748 13.66 24.35 32.68
CA VAL A 748 14.51 23.47 31.87
C VAL A 748 15.77 23.15 32.66
N THR A 749 16.04 21.88 32.87
CA THR A 749 17.19 21.40 33.62
C THR A 749 18.19 20.68 32.72
N LYS A 750 19.45 20.69 33.11
CA LYS A 750 20.49 19.98 32.37
C LYS A 750 20.24 18.46 32.39
N ALA A 751 20.35 17.84 31.22
CA ALA A 751 20.17 16.41 31.04
C ALA A 751 21.14 15.61 31.94
N HIS A 752 20.63 14.53 32.52
CA HIS A 752 21.36 13.63 33.41
C HIS A 752 21.98 14.29 34.67
N ASP A 753 21.51 15.48 35.03
CA ASP A 753 22.02 16.24 36.20
C ASP A 753 20.99 16.29 37.34
N ALA A 754 21.10 15.35 38.27
CA ALA A 754 20.23 15.26 39.43
C ALA A 754 20.31 16.50 40.38
N GLU A 755 21.46 17.22 40.40
CA GLU A 755 21.59 18.45 41.18
C GLU A 755 20.73 19.55 40.61
N ASP A 756 20.72 19.69 39.28
CA ASP A 756 19.94 20.74 38.63
C ASP A 756 18.43 20.47 38.74
N VAL A 757 18.00 19.21 38.61
CA VAL A 757 16.62 18.80 38.85
C VAL A 757 16.24 19.06 40.31
N ALA A 758 17.11 18.73 41.26
CA ALA A 758 16.86 18.99 42.70
C ALA A 758 16.75 20.50 42.99
N ARG A 759 17.58 21.36 42.37
CA ARG A 759 17.48 22.81 42.47
C ARG A 759 16.14 23.33 41.95
N ALA A 760 15.71 22.82 40.78
CA ALA A 760 14.43 23.18 40.17
C ALA A 760 13.23 22.79 41.04
N ILE A 761 13.24 21.56 41.58
CA ILE A 761 12.22 21.11 42.56
C ILE A 761 12.22 21.98 43.79
N THR A 762 13.39 22.25 44.37
CA THR A 762 13.52 23.07 45.60
C THR A 762 12.98 24.49 45.41
N LEU A 763 13.28 25.09 44.23
CA LEU A 763 12.78 26.42 43.89
C LEU A 763 11.25 26.47 43.88
N LEU A 764 10.62 25.54 43.16
CA LEU A 764 9.17 25.47 43.05
C LEU A 764 8.50 24.98 44.34
N ALA A 765 9.15 24.17 45.15
CA ALA A 765 8.63 23.74 46.46
C ALA A 765 8.60 24.90 47.45
N ARG A 766 9.61 25.79 47.48
CA ARG A 766 9.70 26.91 48.42
C ARG A 766 8.85 28.11 48.05
N ASP A 767 8.66 28.38 46.75
CA ASP A 767 7.94 29.57 46.27
C ASP A 767 6.57 29.18 45.64
N GLU A 768 5.55 29.20 46.48
CA GLU A 768 4.18 28.92 46.07
C GLU A 768 3.67 29.93 45.04
N LYS A 769 3.99 31.20 45.19
CA LYS A 769 3.52 32.24 44.24
C LYS A 769 4.15 32.06 42.86
N LEU A 770 5.42 31.68 42.83
CA LEU A 770 6.10 31.37 41.57
C LEU A 770 5.46 30.12 40.94
N ARG A 771 5.22 29.07 41.71
CA ARG A 771 4.61 27.82 41.29
C ARG A 771 3.22 28.05 40.67
N MET A 772 2.34 28.83 41.36
CA MET A 772 1.00 29.15 40.84
C MET A 772 1.07 29.97 39.55
N ARG A 773 1.89 31.03 39.52
CA ARG A 773 2.05 31.89 38.35
C ARG A 773 2.59 31.13 37.13
N MET A 774 3.54 30.24 37.34
CA MET A 774 4.05 29.37 36.24
C MET A 774 2.96 28.40 35.75
N GLY A 775 2.20 27.79 36.66
CA GLY A 775 1.08 26.92 36.29
C GLY A 775 0.00 27.60 35.48
N GLU A 776 -0.36 28.84 35.84
CA GLU A 776 -1.30 29.66 35.04
C GLU A 776 -0.78 29.93 33.64
N LYS A 777 0.50 30.29 33.50
CA LYS A 777 1.13 30.52 32.19
C LYS A 777 1.26 29.21 31.41
N ALA A 778 1.58 28.09 32.08
CA ALA A 778 1.62 26.76 31.47
C ALA A 778 0.27 26.39 30.84
N ARG A 779 -0.83 26.58 31.59
CA ARG A 779 -2.16 26.34 31.02
C ARG A 779 -2.45 27.23 29.82
N LYS A 780 -2.15 28.53 29.91
CA LYS A 780 -2.44 29.48 28.83
C LYS A 780 -1.69 29.13 27.54
N SER A 781 -0.49 28.53 27.63
CA SER A 781 0.34 28.18 26.45
C SER A 781 -0.20 27.00 25.64
N VAL A 782 -1.21 26.26 26.14
CA VAL A 782 -1.71 25.05 25.48
C VAL A 782 -3.23 25.07 25.17
N LEU A 783 -3.94 26.15 25.56
CA LEU A 783 -5.39 26.22 25.39
C LEU A 783 -5.88 26.25 23.94
N ASP A 784 -5.05 26.64 23.02
CA ASP A 784 -5.31 26.69 21.57
C ASP A 784 -5.04 25.37 20.85
N ARG A 785 -4.63 24.32 21.59
CA ARG A 785 -4.32 23.02 21.03
C ARG A 785 -5.52 22.10 21.07
N SER A 786 -6.29 22.00 19.99
CA SER A 786 -7.38 21.05 19.87
C SER A 786 -7.05 19.88 18.94
N TRP A 787 -7.65 18.69 19.16
CA TRP A 787 -7.51 17.57 18.24
C TRP A 787 -8.11 17.83 16.86
N PRO A 788 -9.28 18.51 16.73
CA PRO A 788 -9.80 18.89 15.42
C PRO A 788 -8.84 19.79 14.63
N ASP A 789 -8.26 20.84 15.24
CA ASP A 789 -7.31 21.71 14.56
C ASP A 789 -6.01 20.97 14.19
N ALA A 790 -5.50 20.13 15.08
CA ALA A 790 -4.33 19.29 14.80
C ALA A 790 -4.59 18.36 13.63
N PHE A 791 -5.76 17.73 13.58
CA PHE A 791 -6.15 16.88 12.46
C PHE A 791 -6.26 17.67 11.15
N GLN A 792 -6.90 18.82 11.13
CA GLN A 792 -7.04 19.65 9.93
C GLN A 792 -5.68 20.08 9.39
N ARG A 793 -4.77 20.54 10.24
CA ARG A 793 -3.40 20.90 9.84
C ARG A 793 -2.64 19.70 9.27
N PHE A 794 -2.75 18.54 9.91
CA PHE A 794 -2.16 17.29 9.42
C PHE A 794 -2.75 16.87 8.07
N TRP A 795 -4.08 16.88 7.97
CA TRP A 795 -4.82 16.43 6.79
C TRP A 795 -4.50 17.24 5.55
N HIS A 796 -4.37 18.56 5.70
CA HIS A 796 -4.08 19.47 4.58
C HIS A 796 -2.58 19.67 4.31
N THR A 797 -1.69 19.23 5.18
CA THR A 797 -0.24 19.34 4.94
C THR A 797 0.22 18.53 3.73
N THR A 798 -0.47 17.46 3.41
CA THR A 798 -0.17 16.57 2.27
C THR A 798 -1.02 16.87 1.05
N ASP A 799 -1.92 17.84 1.11
CA ASP A 799 -2.66 18.35 -0.03
C ASP A 799 -1.72 19.19 -0.92
N LEU A 800 -1.49 18.74 -2.15
CA LEU A 800 -0.69 19.45 -3.15
C LEU A 800 -1.58 20.19 -4.14
#